data_690b261872accf57408d68a3d0036b51
#
_entry.id   690b261872accf57408d68a3d0036b51
#
_cell.length_a   1.000
_cell.length_b   1.000
_cell.length_c   1.000
_cell.angle_alpha   90.00
_cell.angle_beta   90.00
_cell.angle_gamma   90.00
#
_symmetry.space_group_name_H-M   'P 1'
#
loop_
_entity.id
_entity.type
_entity.pdbx_description
1 polymer ?
#
loop_
_entity_poly.entity_id
_entity_poly.type
_entity_poly.pdbx_seq_one_letter_code
_entity_poly.pdbx_strand_id
1 'polypeptide(L)'
;MKKELYLTLCALATTLPVAAQQRNFQITGTLCDSITHEAQAFATIRLLDKTAKDGAAKGAKTAAEKVLRVATTEANGKFKLTVPKAGNYTLEAVVIGMQPLRRDVTLSTTQPTLKLDTLYIKEYSNQLGAATITAQRPLVKAEIDKISYSMADDPEAQTNTTLEMLRKVPMVTVDGEDNIKVNGSSSFKIYVNGKPNNMMTSNPSTILKSYPASVIKKIEVITNPGAKYDAEGVGGILNIITTSETKTTGYTFTPSLTASTGGVSGNLFGMAQYGKFMISAYYGAGQHKSLKPITGKNELEVYDDDVNHLFLTDSESKNRGVFQYGNLEASYEFSDKDLLSVSGGVHGWNGIDNSFTHNRMMAADGSQTYAYDQHVHSKSQYLGANVSTDFQHTFKEDQYLTFSYRYDLSPTYNKQNVYFSNLEQVPENKELLDAKTDPDQRSIEHTAQVDFTTPIAKKHTLSAGLKYINRINRSNNEELNRKAGSDDEFVLNEERSLLYRHRGDIASAYAEYQLKLKNFSLMAGSRYEYYRVKVTYPDGKRPSFSTDMHDWVPQVSVGFNLKPTMMLKAGYNLRIARPNISYLSPYVEQTTPEFIIYGNPNLGSSKAHNLNLTYSTFSPKLNVNLNLGYTFSNNQVSDYSFHKDGVLHTTYGNFVHSKETSLSGYVNWTMFKGTSLFMNMNVTYSDYKSYKTNEHDSGFGSFIFGSIRQDLPWKLKLSLHGGGSTGSVWLQTKSNGYYFYGLSLSRSFLKEDRLRMTFSSGGFIKRYMKQRSETYTETFRQLSLTKSDRLYFSFGLSYRLGSLKAVVKKVERSIENSDVMQGGGGSQGASQGGQGGGQGGM
;
A
#
# COMPACT_ATOMS: atom_id res chain seq x y z
N MET A 1 -32.89 -15.45 23.82
CA MET A 1 -31.45 -15.65 23.48
C MET A 1 -30.70 -14.38 23.07
N LYS A 2 -31.23 -13.44 22.26
CA LYS A 2 -30.49 -12.22 21.89
C LYS A 2 -30.30 -11.18 23.00
N LYS A 3 -31.20 -11.09 23.99
CA LYS A 3 -31.08 -10.16 25.14
C LYS A 3 -30.09 -10.66 26.20
N GLU A 4 -30.00 -11.93 26.40
CA GLU A 4 -29.10 -12.57 27.39
C GLU A 4 -27.62 -12.45 26.97
N LEU A 5 -27.36 -12.50 25.67
CA LEU A 5 -25.99 -12.37 25.15
C LEU A 5 -25.45 -10.94 25.31
N TYR A 6 -26.31 -9.91 25.18
CA TYR A 6 -25.91 -8.52 25.40
C TYR A 6 -25.62 -8.22 26.87
N LEU A 7 -26.39 -8.80 27.78
CA LEU A 7 -26.14 -8.68 29.22
C LEU A 7 -24.84 -9.39 29.64
N THR A 8 -24.55 -10.54 29.05
CA THR A 8 -23.31 -11.29 29.34
C THR A 8 -22.07 -10.56 28.80
N LEU A 9 -22.17 -9.92 27.62
CA LEU A 9 -21.07 -9.12 27.09
C LEU A 9 -20.86 -7.81 27.87
N CYS A 10 -21.92 -7.15 28.31
CA CYS A 10 -21.82 -5.98 29.19
C CYS A 10 -21.32 -6.34 30.59
N ALA A 11 -21.71 -7.51 31.13
CA ALA A 11 -21.20 -7.99 32.41
C ALA A 11 -19.72 -8.38 32.36
N LEU A 12 -19.23 -8.90 31.20
CA LEU A 12 -17.79 -9.17 31.02
C LEU A 12 -16.96 -7.86 30.88
N ALA A 13 -17.57 -6.78 30.38
CA ALA A 13 -16.90 -5.49 30.32
C ALA A 13 -16.80 -4.77 31.66
N THR A 14 -17.68 -5.14 32.65
CA THR A 14 -17.69 -4.50 33.97
C THR A 14 -16.93 -5.26 35.05
N THR A 15 -16.46 -6.49 34.78
CA THR A 15 -15.69 -7.33 35.73
C THR A 15 -14.20 -7.40 35.40
N LEU A 16 -13.62 -6.38 34.74
CA LEU A 16 -12.17 -6.26 34.71
C LEU A 16 -11.68 -6.00 36.13
N PRO A 17 -10.84 -6.84 36.72
CA PRO A 17 -10.25 -6.54 38.01
C PRO A 17 -9.48 -5.22 37.87
N VAL A 18 -9.77 -4.28 38.72
CA VAL A 18 -8.94 -3.09 38.95
C VAL A 18 -7.54 -3.65 39.27
N ALA A 19 -6.68 -3.67 38.25
CA ALA A 19 -5.29 -4.06 38.44
C ALA A 19 -4.74 -3.12 39.50
N ALA A 20 -4.21 -3.67 40.56
CA ALA A 20 -3.56 -2.93 41.61
C ALA A 20 -2.65 -1.88 40.96
N GLN A 21 -2.94 -0.61 41.16
CA GLN A 21 -2.14 0.48 40.65
C GLN A 21 -0.71 0.30 41.16
N GLN A 22 0.17 -0.24 40.34
CA GLN A 22 1.60 -0.10 40.59
C GLN A 22 1.83 1.42 40.66
N ARG A 23 2.20 1.94 41.80
CA ARG A 23 2.50 3.34 42.03
C ARG A 23 3.63 3.70 41.06
N ASN A 24 3.29 4.29 39.93
CA ASN A 24 4.26 4.75 38.96
C ASN A 24 4.86 6.04 39.46
N PHE A 25 6.16 6.04 39.76
CA PHE A 25 6.88 7.25 40.08
C PHE A 25 7.05 8.07 38.80
N GLN A 26 6.83 9.38 38.90
CA GLN A 26 6.86 10.27 37.74
C GLN A 26 7.63 11.56 38.05
N ILE A 27 8.39 12.03 37.03
CA ILE A 27 8.99 13.35 37.03
C ILE A 27 8.38 14.12 35.87
N THR A 28 7.90 15.34 36.13
CA THR A 28 7.36 16.23 35.10
C THR A 28 8.02 17.61 35.22
N GLY A 29 8.17 18.32 34.10
CA GLY A 29 8.75 19.67 34.06
C GLY A 29 8.62 20.27 32.68
N THR A 30 9.12 21.50 32.53
CA THR A 30 9.19 22.23 31.26
C THR A 30 10.63 22.64 31.03
N LEU A 31 11.15 22.52 29.81
CA LEU A 31 12.48 22.96 29.41
C LEU A 31 12.36 24.18 28.49
N CYS A 32 13.04 25.27 28.83
CA CYS A 32 13.11 26.51 28.06
C CYS A 32 14.55 26.94 27.84
N ASP A 33 14.78 27.73 26.80
CA ASP A 33 16.03 28.45 26.62
C ASP A 33 16.24 29.51 27.72
N SER A 34 17.44 29.67 28.21
CA SER A 34 17.73 30.60 29.30
C SER A 34 17.77 32.07 28.89
N ILE A 35 17.86 32.38 27.60
CA ILE A 35 17.96 33.75 27.05
C ILE A 35 16.62 34.14 26.39
N THR A 36 16.11 33.30 25.51
CA THR A 36 14.88 33.58 24.76
C THR A 36 13.62 33.21 25.50
N HIS A 37 13.71 32.43 26.58
CA HIS A 37 12.60 31.81 27.33
C HIS A 37 11.65 30.97 26.47
N GLU A 38 12.04 30.68 25.23
CA GLU A 38 11.26 29.80 24.33
C GLU A 38 11.33 28.33 24.77
N ALA A 39 10.23 27.63 24.61
CA ALA A 39 10.12 26.21 24.94
C ALA A 39 11.05 25.38 24.06
N GLN A 40 11.87 24.51 24.65
CA GLN A 40 12.74 23.61 23.93
C GLN A 40 12.01 22.33 23.57
N ALA A 41 11.51 22.29 22.34
CA ALA A 41 10.83 21.14 21.78
C ALA A 41 11.81 20.01 21.46
N PHE A 42 11.41 18.77 21.74
CA PHE A 42 12.17 17.54 21.45
C PHE A 42 13.57 17.45 22.05
N ALA A 43 13.81 18.18 23.11
CA ALA A 43 14.98 17.99 23.93
C ALA A 43 14.97 16.58 24.56
N THR A 44 16.11 15.95 24.60
CA THR A 44 16.24 14.64 25.24
C THR A 44 16.39 14.78 26.73
N ILE A 45 15.49 14.18 27.52
CA ILE A 45 15.53 14.16 28.99
C ILE A 45 15.91 12.74 29.44
N ARG A 46 17.01 12.61 30.17
CA ARG A 46 17.52 11.34 30.67
C ARG A 46 17.43 11.25 32.17
N LEU A 47 17.24 10.03 32.66
CA LEU A 47 17.40 9.69 34.06
C LEU A 47 18.62 8.81 34.23
N LEU A 48 19.58 9.28 35.03
CA LEU A 48 20.83 8.59 35.31
C LEU A 48 20.78 8.02 36.73
N ASP A 49 21.37 6.83 36.89
CA ASP A 49 21.48 6.16 38.20
C ASP A 49 22.67 6.74 39.02
N LYS A 50 22.38 7.32 40.18
CA LYS A 50 23.38 7.93 41.05
C LYS A 50 24.15 6.88 41.88
N THR A 51 23.59 5.66 42.01
CA THR A 51 24.19 4.62 42.86
C THR A 51 25.35 3.87 42.18
N ALA A 52 25.58 4.09 40.88
CA ALA A 52 26.65 3.42 40.13
C ALA A 52 28.09 4.00 40.41
N LYS A 53 28.18 5.05 41.24
CA LYS A 53 29.48 5.71 41.53
C LYS A 53 30.29 5.02 42.66
N ASP A 54 29.67 4.23 43.51
CA ASP A 54 30.35 3.74 44.76
C ASP A 54 31.11 2.41 44.63
N GLY A 55 31.23 1.82 43.42
CA GLY A 55 31.88 0.54 43.22
C GLY A 55 33.10 0.49 42.32
N ALA A 56 33.65 1.61 41.86
CA ALA A 56 34.80 1.62 40.93
C ALA A 56 36.12 1.77 41.68
N ALA A 57 36.97 0.74 41.61
CA ALA A 57 38.36 0.74 42.10
C ALA A 57 39.14 1.89 41.46
N LYS A 58 40.00 2.54 42.27
CA LYS A 58 40.91 3.64 41.83
C LYS A 58 41.75 3.20 40.63
N GLY A 59 41.47 3.77 39.46
CA GLY A 59 42.32 3.58 38.26
C GLY A 59 41.62 3.46 36.91
N ALA A 60 40.28 3.41 36.77
CA ALA A 60 39.60 3.33 35.50
C ALA A 60 39.08 4.70 35.04
N LYS A 61 39.40 5.07 33.80
CA LYS A 61 38.86 6.27 33.12
C LYS A 61 37.29 6.14 33.08
N THR A 62 36.65 7.12 33.76
CA THR A 62 35.18 7.44 33.70
C THR A 62 34.25 6.26 33.38
N ALA A 63 33.69 5.65 34.41
CA ALA A 63 32.60 4.71 34.27
C ALA A 63 31.41 5.47 33.65
N ALA A 64 30.87 4.98 32.53
CA ALA A 64 29.71 5.55 31.88
C ALA A 64 28.48 5.46 32.81
N GLU A 65 27.90 6.61 33.17
CA GLU A 65 26.69 6.67 34.00
C GLU A 65 25.55 5.89 33.34
N LYS A 66 24.92 4.98 34.07
CA LYS A 66 23.85 4.12 33.54
C LYS A 66 22.56 4.90 33.33
N VAL A 67 22.15 5.02 32.09
CA VAL A 67 20.83 5.62 31.73
C VAL A 67 19.71 4.63 32.05
N LEU A 68 18.77 5.04 32.89
CA LEU A 68 17.64 4.23 33.35
C LEU A 68 16.38 4.46 32.52
N ARG A 69 16.14 5.72 32.10
CA ARG A 69 14.97 6.14 31.31
C ARG A 69 15.32 7.36 30.46
N VAL A 70 14.58 7.46 29.34
CA VAL A 70 14.68 8.61 28.46
C VAL A 70 13.26 9.06 28.10
N ALA A 71 13.07 10.37 27.98
CA ALA A 71 11.86 11.00 27.42
C ALA A 71 12.27 12.16 26.53
N THR A 72 11.36 12.64 25.70
CA THR A 72 11.54 13.87 24.92
C THR A 72 10.56 14.93 25.39
N THR A 73 10.94 16.20 25.29
CA THR A 73 10.02 17.30 25.53
C THR A 73 8.99 17.39 24.39
N GLU A 74 7.77 17.75 24.72
CA GLU A 74 6.71 18.09 23.77
C GLU A 74 7.01 19.42 23.06
N ALA A 75 6.22 19.79 22.06
CA ALA A 75 6.38 21.05 21.33
C ALA A 75 6.35 22.30 22.23
N ASN A 76 5.70 22.24 23.37
CA ASN A 76 5.62 23.30 24.39
C ASN A 76 6.73 23.18 25.46
N GLY A 77 7.76 22.35 25.23
CA GLY A 77 8.87 22.12 26.15
C GLY A 77 8.54 21.24 27.37
N LYS A 78 7.31 20.78 27.53
CA LYS A 78 6.90 19.92 28.66
C LYS A 78 7.43 18.50 28.46
N PHE A 79 7.83 17.86 29.57
CA PHE A 79 8.20 16.44 29.57
C PHE A 79 7.58 15.70 30.75
N LYS A 80 7.43 14.40 30.54
CA LYS A 80 6.96 13.46 31.55
C LYS A 80 7.81 12.18 31.49
N LEU A 81 8.45 11.82 32.57
CA LEU A 81 9.33 10.68 32.67
C LEU A 81 8.82 9.73 33.77
N THR A 82 8.62 8.47 33.42
CA THR A 82 8.20 7.42 34.36
C THR A 82 9.43 6.75 34.95
N VAL A 83 9.51 6.71 36.27
CA VAL A 83 10.67 6.17 37.01
C VAL A 83 10.30 4.82 37.63
N PRO A 84 11.17 3.80 37.57
CA PRO A 84 10.83 2.43 37.98
C PRO A 84 10.60 2.25 39.50
N LYS A 85 11.30 3.03 40.33
CA LYS A 85 11.23 2.93 41.81
C LYS A 85 11.60 4.25 42.48
N ALA A 86 11.33 4.41 43.76
CA ALA A 86 11.83 5.49 44.58
C ALA A 86 13.37 5.45 44.65
N GLY A 87 14.04 6.59 44.73
CA GLY A 87 15.51 6.69 44.81
C GLY A 87 16.04 8.07 44.43
N ASN A 88 17.36 8.20 44.45
CA ASN A 88 18.08 9.38 44.07
C ASN A 88 18.60 9.22 42.64
N TYR A 89 18.29 10.18 41.78
CA TYR A 89 18.63 10.14 40.36
C TYR A 89 19.21 11.49 39.91
N THR A 90 19.88 11.48 38.77
CA THR A 90 20.27 12.71 38.09
C THR A 90 19.44 12.82 36.81
N LEU A 91 18.65 13.87 36.69
CA LEU A 91 17.98 14.26 35.45
C LEU A 91 18.96 15.05 34.58
N GLU A 92 19.10 14.64 33.32
CA GLU A 92 19.93 15.32 32.34
C GLU A 92 19.07 15.74 31.14
N ALA A 93 19.06 17.04 30.81
CA ALA A 93 18.43 17.57 29.60
C ALA A 93 19.50 17.93 28.57
N VAL A 94 19.31 17.45 27.33
CA VAL A 94 20.27 17.64 26.22
C VAL A 94 19.54 18.25 25.01
N VAL A 95 20.07 19.36 24.50
CA VAL A 95 19.61 20.04 23.29
C VAL A 95 20.82 20.35 22.42
N ILE A 96 20.69 20.24 21.10
CA ILE A 96 21.79 20.51 20.17
C ILE A 96 22.18 21.98 20.23
N GLY A 97 23.47 22.22 20.44
CA GLY A 97 24.01 23.60 20.54
C GLY A 97 23.90 24.25 21.92
N MET A 98 23.40 23.50 22.92
CA MET A 98 23.24 23.98 24.28
C MET A 98 24.04 23.13 25.29
N GLN A 99 24.42 23.71 26.42
CA GLN A 99 25.08 22.97 27.50
C GLN A 99 24.11 21.97 28.14
N PRO A 100 24.48 20.68 28.31
CA PRO A 100 23.64 19.72 29.01
C PRO A 100 23.29 20.21 30.41
N LEU A 101 22.03 20.28 30.73
CA LEU A 101 21.54 20.67 32.05
C LEU A 101 21.41 19.43 32.92
N ARG A 102 22.09 19.40 34.07
CA ARG A 102 21.96 18.29 35.03
C ARG A 102 21.33 18.80 36.31
N ARG A 103 20.37 18.02 36.82
CA ARG A 103 19.71 18.30 38.11
C ARG A 103 19.47 17.00 38.88
N ASP A 104 19.93 16.97 40.14
CA ASP A 104 19.64 15.87 41.04
C ASP A 104 18.16 15.90 41.47
N VAL A 105 17.53 14.74 41.47
CA VAL A 105 16.13 14.56 41.83
C VAL A 105 15.96 13.36 42.74
N THR A 106 15.13 13.51 43.77
CA THR A 106 14.78 12.44 44.71
C THR A 106 13.32 12.13 44.64
N LEU A 107 12.99 10.85 44.53
CA LEU A 107 11.61 10.34 44.57
C LEU A 107 11.46 9.45 45.80
N SER A 108 10.41 9.70 46.58
CA SER A 108 10.10 8.91 47.75
C SER A 108 8.74 8.20 47.59
N THR A 109 8.51 7.18 48.41
CA THR A 109 7.22 6.48 48.45
C THR A 109 6.08 7.36 48.96
N THR A 110 6.40 8.42 49.68
CA THR A 110 5.44 9.45 50.15
C THR A 110 5.14 10.50 49.07
N GLN A 111 6.05 10.71 48.16
CA GLN A 111 5.92 11.67 47.04
C GLN A 111 6.22 10.99 45.70
N PRO A 112 5.27 10.22 45.14
CA PRO A 112 5.54 9.41 43.93
C PRO A 112 5.61 10.25 42.66
N THR A 113 5.14 11.51 42.67
CA THR A 113 5.20 12.43 41.53
C THR A 113 6.00 13.67 41.92
N LEU A 114 7.09 13.94 41.19
CA LEU A 114 7.89 15.13 41.34
C LEU A 114 7.58 16.08 40.15
N LYS A 115 7.05 17.25 40.45
CA LYS A 115 6.84 18.33 39.48
C LYS A 115 8.01 19.29 39.62
N LEU A 116 8.83 19.42 38.60
CA LEU A 116 9.93 20.36 38.53
C LEU A 116 9.42 21.71 37.99
N ASP A 117 9.99 22.79 38.49
CA ASP A 117 9.83 24.11 37.88
C ASP A 117 10.41 24.16 36.48
N THR A 118 10.23 25.25 35.75
CA THR A 118 10.82 25.43 34.43
C THR A 118 12.33 25.33 34.51
N LEU A 119 12.90 24.41 33.73
CA LEU A 119 14.32 24.21 33.60
C LEU A 119 14.83 25.08 32.46
N TYR A 120 15.89 25.88 32.69
CA TYR A 120 16.48 26.75 31.70
C TYR A 120 17.83 26.19 31.23
N ILE A 121 17.94 25.91 29.93
CA ILE A 121 19.15 25.42 29.29
C ILE A 121 19.87 26.58 28.59
N LYS A 122 21.21 26.61 28.70
CA LYS A 122 22.06 27.71 28.19
C LYS A 122 22.74 27.35 26.89
N GLU A 123 22.90 28.30 25.99
CA GLU A 123 23.76 28.13 24.81
C GLU A 123 25.24 27.96 25.20
N TYR A 124 25.97 27.27 24.29
CA TYR A 124 27.41 27.10 24.45
C TYR A 124 28.14 28.43 24.22
N SER A 125 28.73 29.04 25.26
CA SER A 125 29.70 30.12 25.07
C SER A 125 31.11 29.53 24.85
N ASN A 126 31.71 29.81 23.68
CA ASN A 126 33.02 29.31 23.31
C ASN A 126 34.12 29.81 24.30
N GLN A 127 34.55 28.94 25.18
CA GLN A 127 35.93 28.99 25.69
C GLN A 127 36.59 27.66 25.35
N LEU A 128 37.68 27.73 24.57
CA LEU A 128 38.48 26.60 24.10
C LEU A 128 39.11 25.84 25.26
N GLY A 129 38.52 24.72 25.62
CA GLY A 129 39.12 23.69 26.47
C GLY A 129 38.60 22.34 25.96
N ALA A 130 39.50 21.49 25.46
CA ALA A 130 39.19 20.20 24.91
C ALA A 130 38.48 19.28 25.94
N ALA A 131 37.15 19.28 25.92
CA ALA A 131 36.34 18.27 26.58
C ALA A 131 35.53 17.58 25.49
N THR A 132 35.73 16.26 25.35
CA THR A 132 34.97 15.40 24.45
C THR A 132 33.53 15.37 24.96
N ILE A 133 32.67 16.20 24.39
CA ILE A 133 31.24 16.24 24.72
C ILE A 133 30.51 15.35 23.72
N THR A 134 29.98 14.22 24.17
CA THR A 134 29.01 13.41 23.45
C THR A 134 27.66 14.10 23.55
N ALA A 135 27.41 15.09 22.69
CA ALA A 135 26.08 15.68 22.53
C ALA A 135 25.13 14.61 21.98
N GLN A 136 24.08 14.27 22.71
CA GLN A 136 23.07 13.32 22.19
C GLN A 136 22.14 14.03 21.21
N ARG A 137 21.98 13.36 20.08
CA ARG A 137 21.12 13.79 18.97
C ARG A 137 19.64 13.62 19.33
N PRO A 138 18.72 14.50 18.89
CA PRO A 138 17.29 14.28 19.04
C PRO A 138 16.88 13.00 18.33
N LEU A 139 15.94 12.25 18.93
CA LEU A 139 15.45 10.98 18.36
C LEU A 139 14.74 11.18 17.03
N VAL A 140 14.10 12.33 16.81
CA VAL A 140 13.39 12.66 15.57
C VAL A 140 14.00 13.89 14.92
N LYS A 141 14.25 13.79 13.60
CA LYS A 141 14.68 14.92 12.77
C LYS A 141 13.76 14.99 11.55
N ALA A 142 13.13 16.13 11.34
CA ALA A 142 12.34 16.39 10.15
C ALA A 142 13.20 17.04 9.05
N GLU A 143 13.14 16.48 7.87
CA GLU A 143 13.68 17.04 6.63
C GLU A 143 12.53 17.13 5.62
N ILE A 144 12.67 17.87 4.55
CA ILE A 144 11.58 18.14 3.62
C ILE A 144 11.07 16.91 2.89
N ASP A 145 12.00 16.03 2.53
CA ASP A 145 11.74 14.80 1.80
C ASP A 145 11.50 13.61 2.75
N LYS A 146 11.91 13.73 4.01
CA LYS A 146 11.87 12.61 4.96
C LYS A 146 11.80 13.06 6.42
N ILE A 147 11.35 12.15 7.24
CA ILE A 147 11.43 12.23 8.70
C ILE A 147 12.35 11.10 9.15
N SER A 148 13.37 11.44 9.94
CA SER A 148 14.33 10.46 10.44
C SER A 148 14.08 10.19 11.93
N TYR A 149 14.06 8.92 12.33
CA TYR A 149 14.04 8.49 13.72
C TYR A 149 15.35 7.78 14.05
N SER A 150 16.10 8.28 15.04
CA SER A 150 17.35 7.68 15.46
C SER A 150 17.12 6.46 16.34
N MET A 151 17.37 5.28 15.81
CA MET A 151 17.35 4.02 16.58
C MET A 151 18.60 3.89 17.46
N ALA A 152 19.73 4.35 16.99
CA ALA A 152 21.00 4.27 17.71
C ALA A 152 20.98 5.04 19.04
N ASP A 153 20.20 6.09 19.12
CA ASP A 153 20.10 6.96 20.29
C ASP A 153 18.91 6.56 21.21
N ASP A 154 18.06 5.59 20.80
CA ASP A 154 16.96 5.06 21.62
C ASP A 154 17.38 3.82 22.40
N PRO A 155 17.44 3.86 23.74
CA PRO A 155 17.83 2.71 24.55
C PRO A 155 16.95 1.46 24.38
N GLU A 156 15.65 1.66 24.02
CA GLU A 156 14.75 0.54 23.81
C GLU A 156 15.06 -0.23 22.52
N ALA A 157 15.79 0.36 21.57
CA ALA A 157 16.23 -0.33 20.36
C ALA A 157 17.20 -1.49 20.65
N GLN A 158 17.87 -1.50 21.81
CA GLN A 158 18.77 -2.58 22.20
C GLN A 158 18.04 -3.88 22.55
N THR A 159 16.77 -3.81 22.93
CA THR A 159 16.00 -4.95 23.45
C THR A 159 14.79 -5.30 22.60
N ASN A 160 14.36 -4.41 21.71
CA ASN A 160 13.16 -4.57 20.91
C ASN A 160 13.46 -4.98 19.47
N THR A 161 12.47 -5.55 18.79
CA THR A 161 12.51 -5.78 17.36
C THR A 161 12.29 -4.47 16.61
N THR A 162 12.68 -4.43 15.34
CA THR A 162 12.42 -3.26 14.49
C THR A 162 10.94 -2.97 14.37
N LEU A 163 10.10 -3.98 14.25
CA LEU A 163 8.64 -3.80 14.17
C LEU A 163 8.07 -3.11 15.42
N GLU A 164 8.56 -3.44 16.61
CA GLU A 164 8.14 -2.79 17.86
C GLU A 164 8.57 -1.34 17.90
N MET A 165 9.79 -1.07 17.44
CA MET A 165 10.32 0.30 17.39
C MET A 165 9.63 1.15 16.31
N LEU A 166 9.12 0.56 15.23
CA LEU A 166 8.34 1.29 14.22
C LEU A 166 7.13 2.01 14.79
N ARG A 167 6.58 1.54 15.90
CA ARG A 167 5.47 2.20 16.62
C ARG A 167 5.83 3.57 17.17
N LYS A 168 7.13 3.85 17.33
CA LYS A 168 7.66 5.15 17.76
C LYS A 168 8.06 6.05 16.59
N VAL A 169 8.18 5.49 15.39
CA VAL A 169 8.58 6.22 14.19
C VAL A 169 7.42 7.08 13.72
N PRO A 170 7.58 8.40 13.59
CA PRO A 170 6.54 9.27 13.07
C PRO A 170 6.05 8.80 11.69
N MET A 171 4.75 8.97 11.43
CA MET A 171 4.07 8.59 10.19
C MET A 171 4.08 7.09 9.86
N VAL A 172 4.50 6.25 10.78
CA VAL A 172 4.38 4.80 10.68
C VAL A 172 3.39 4.30 11.73
N THR A 173 2.49 3.42 11.32
CA THR A 173 1.59 2.71 12.24
C THR A 173 1.79 1.22 12.11
N VAL A 174 1.66 0.53 13.23
CA VAL A 174 1.66 -0.92 13.31
C VAL A 174 0.41 -1.33 14.08
N ASP A 175 -0.53 -1.97 13.43
CA ASP A 175 -1.79 -2.40 14.03
C ASP A 175 -1.63 -3.65 14.94
N GLY A 176 -2.74 -4.17 15.47
CA GLY A 176 -2.73 -5.33 16.35
C GLY A 176 -2.37 -6.65 15.65
N GLU A 177 -2.51 -6.72 14.34
CA GLU A 177 -2.11 -7.84 13.50
C GLU A 177 -0.67 -7.67 12.97
N ASP A 178 0.02 -6.59 13.38
CA ASP A 178 1.34 -6.16 12.96
C ASP A 178 1.42 -5.68 11.50
N ASN A 179 0.28 -5.34 10.88
CA ASN A 179 0.31 -4.68 9.57
C ASN A 179 0.88 -3.28 9.71
N ILE A 180 1.75 -2.92 8.78
CA ILE A 180 2.43 -1.64 8.78
C ILE A 180 1.75 -0.73 7.76
N LYS A 181 1.53 0.53 8.16
CA LYS A 181 1.12 1.60 7.24
C LYS A 181 2.08 2.76 7.35
N VAL A 182 2.44 3.34 6.22
CA VAL A 182 3.29 4.52 6.13
C VAL A 182 2.46 5.67 5.55
N ASN A 183 2.42 6.79 6.24
CA ASN A 183 1.59 7.93 5.88
C ASN A 183 0.10 7.55 5.63
N GLY A 184 -0.40 6.58 6.39
CA GLY A 184 -1.76 6.06 6.26
C GLY A 184 -1.98 5.01 5.17
N SER A 185 -1.03 4.82 4.28
CA SER A 185 -1.11 3.86 3.19
C SER A 185 -0.46 2.53 3.55
N SER A 186 -1.10 1.43 3.21
CA SER A 186 -0.51 0.09 3.21
C SER A 186 0.36 -0.17 1.97
N SER A 187 0.17 0.64 0.92
CA SER A 187 1.01 0.63 -0.28
C SER A 187 2.22 1.55 -0.06
N PHE A 188 3.29 1.02 0.50
CA PHE A 188 4.56 1.71 0.71
C PHE A 188 5.71 0.81 0.32
N LYS A 189 6.90 1.40 0.12
CA LYS A 189 8.12 0.63 -0.17
C LYS A 189 9.07 0.68 1.01
N ILE A 190 9.79 -0.42 1.24
CA ILE A 190 10.88 -0.44 2.20
C ILE A 190 12.20 -0.33 1.47
N TYR A 191 13.00 0.62 1.90
CA TYR A 191 14.37 0.80 1.48
C TYR A 191 15.31 0.45 2.63
N VAL A 192 16.47 -0.06 2.31
CA VAL A 192 17.54 -0.29 3.27
C VAL A 192 18.79 0.43 2.77
N ASN A 193 19.29 1.37 3.57
CA ASN A 193 20.41 2.25 3.19
C ASN A 193 20.19 3.00 1.86
N GLY A 194 18.96 3.49 1.66
CA GLY A 194 18.58 4.22 0.44
C GLY A 194 18.19 3.34 -0.74
N LYS A 195 18.16 2.02 -0.61
CA LYS A 195 17.98 1.04 -1.69
C LYS A 195 16.67 0.29 -1.54
N PRO A 196 15.84 0.15 -2.61
CA PRO A 196 14.58 -0.56 -2.53
C PRO A 196 14.78 -2.02 -2.13
N ASN A 197 13.95 -2.49 -1.21
CA ASN A 197 13.92 -3.87 -0.76
C ASN A 197 12.53 -4.45 -1.02
N ASN A 198 12.36 -5.06 -2.19
CA ASN A 198 11.07 -5.58 -2.63
C ASN A 198 10.54 -6.67 -1.70
N MET A 199 11.42 -7.45 -1.11
CA MET A 199 11.03 -8.49 -0.18
C MET A 199 10.54 -7.95 1.15
N MET A 200 11.24 -6.96 1.74
CA MET A 200 10.73 -6.27 2.92
C MET A 200 9.44 -5.51 2.61
N THR A 201 9.30 -5.01 1.39
CA THR A 201 8.08 -4.36 0.90
C THR A 201 6.92 -5.35 0.80
N SER A 202 7.17 -6.56 0.30
CA SER A 202 6.11 -7.59 0.12
C SER A 202 5.68 -8.25 1.45
N ASN A 203 6.57 -8.34 2.44
CA ASN A 203 6.23 -8.92 3.74
C ASN A 203 6.89 -8.18 4.91
N PRO A 204 6.53 -6.91 5.10
CA PRO A 204 7.23 -6.03 6.04
C PRO A 204 7.14 -6.51 7.49
N SER A 205 5.99 -6.99 7.92
CA SER A 205 5.75 -7.39 9.31
C SER A 205 6.62 -8.56 9.75
N THR A 206 6.66 -9.62 8.95
CA THR A 206 7.43 -10.83 9.26
C THR A 206 8.92 -10.55 9.34
N ILE A 207 9.42 -9.74 8.40
CA ILE A 207 10.85 -9.44 8.32
C ILE A 207 11.26 -8.51 9.46
N LEU A 208 10.51 -7.44 9.70
CA LEU A 208 10.87 -6.45 10.72
C LEU A 208 10.66 -6.95 12.16
N LYS A 209 9.86 -8.01 12.36
CA LYS A 209 9.85 -8.78 13.61
C LYS A 209 11.15 -9.54 13.86
N SER A 210 11.74 -10.06 12.79
CA SER A 210 12.98 -10.82 12.86
C SER A 210 14.22 -9.92 12.90
N TYR A 211 14.05 -8.62 12.65
CA TYR A 211 15.13 -7.65 12.52
C TYR A 211 15.36 -6.94 13.85
N PRO A 212 16.50 -7.14 14.53
CA PRO A 212 16.79 -6.44 15.78
C PRO A 212 16.92 -4.94 15.53
N ALA A 213 16.29 -4.11 16.35
CA ALA A 213 16.40 -2.66 16.19
C ALA A 213 17.80 -2.14 16.52
N SER A 214 18.60 -2.89 17.28
CA SER A 214 19.98 -2.55 17.67
C SER A 214 20.95 -2.46 16.47
N VAL A 215 20.65 -3.09 15.34
CA VAL A 215 21.48 -3.00 14.13
C VAL A 215 21.07 -1.84 13.22
N ILE A 216 20.05 -1.09 13.59
CA ILE A 216 19.56 0.06 12.84
C ILE A 216 20.11 1.36 13.43
N LYS A 217 20.69 2.19 12.59
CA LYS A 217 21.16 3.52 12.97
C LYS A 217 19.98 4.49 13.06
N LYS A 218 19.15 4.51 12.03
CA LYS A 218 17.94 5.36 11.96
C LYS A 218 16.95 4.79 10.96
N ILE A 219 15.68 5.16 11.11
CA ILE A 219 14.63 4.92 10.12
C ILE A 219 14.20 6.26 9.54
N GLU A 220 14.13 6.34 8.23
CA GLU A 220 13.66 7.52 7.49
C GLU A 220 12.32 7.20 6.82
N VAL A 221 11.35 8.08 7.00
CA VAL A 221 10.05 8.02 6.33
C VAL A 221 10.04 9.08 5.25
N ILE A 222 10.07 8.67 3.98
CA ILE A 222 10.06 9.53 2.80
C ILE A 222 8.63 9.59 2.29
N THR A 223 7.98 10.74 2.45
CA THR A 223 6.56 10.91 2.12
C THR A 223 6.33 11.52 0.74
N ASN A 224 7.40 11.99 0.09
CA ASN A 224 7.34 12.56 -1.23
C ASN A 224 8.53 12.10 -2.07
N PRO A 225 8.43 10.92 -2.68
CA PRO A 225 9.45 10.47 -3.60
C PRO A 225 9.53 11.40 -4.84
N GLY A 226 10.74 11.85 -5.19
CA GLY A 226 11.01 12.76 -6.32
C GLY A 226 10.90 12.11 -7.71
N ALA A 227 11.25 12.83 -8.79
CA ALA A 227 11.21 12.37 -10.21
C ALA A 227 12.04 11.13 -10.50
N LYS A 228 12.96 10.84 -9.65
CA LYS A 228 13.74 9.61 -9.69
C LYS A 228 12.93 8.36 -9.33
N TYR A 229 11.76 8.52 -8.72
CA TYR A 229 10.84 7.42 -8.42
C TYR A 229 9.74 7.39 -9.47
N ASP A 230 9.28 6.22 -9.84
CA ASP A 230 8.22 6.08 -10.85
C ASP A 230 6.93 6.79 -10.45
N ALA A 231 6.21 7.19 -11.47
CA ALA A 231 5.11 8.14 -11.42
C ALA A 231 3.84 7.67 -10.69
N GLU A 232 3.79 6.46 -10.12
CA GLU A 232 2.58 5.92 -9.48
C GLU A 232 2.67 5.69 -7.97
N GLY A 233 1.56 6.07 -7.33
CA GLY A 233 0.79 5.47 -6.23
C GLY A 233 1.49 4.89 -5.01
N VAL A 234 2.68 5.37 -4.57
CA VAL A 234 3.29 4.88 -3.32
C VAL A 234 2.96 5.84 -2.19
N GLY A 235 2.32 5.35 -1.13
CA GLY A 235 1.99 6.13 0.08
C GLY A 235 3.20 6.62 0.87
N GLY A 236 4.42 6.20 0.47
CA GLY A 236 5.68 6.61 1.06
C GLY A 236 6.75 5.53 0.97
N ILE A 237 7.97 5.89 1.38
CA ILE A 237 9.10 4.97 1.49
C ILE A 237 9.57 4.93 2.93
N LEU A 238 9.71 3.74 3.49
CA LEU A 238 10.34 3.49 4.78
C LEU A 238 11.80 3.10 4.55
N ASN A 239 12.72 4.02 4.74
CA ASN A 239 14.15 3.77 4.53
C ASN A 239 14.85 3.43 5.86
N ILE A 240 15.33 2.21 5.98
CA ILE A 240 16.03 1.69 7.15
C ILE A 240 17.53 1.87 6.94
N ILE A 241 18.14 2.79 7.69
CA ILE A 241 19.59 3.02 7.68
C ILE A 241 20.22 2.21 8.81
N THR A 242 21.18 1.39 8.45
CA THR A 242 21.83 0.45 9.36
C THR A 242 23.18 0.95 9.86
N THR A 243 23.69 0.34 10.93
CA THR A 243 25.04 0.61 11.43
C THR A 243 26.08 -0.06 10.53
N SER A 244 27.15 0.64 10.16
CA SER A 244 28.18 0.17 9.19
C SER A 244 29.18 -0.86 9.69
N GLU A 245 29.13 -1.28 10.96
CA GLU A 245 30.26 -1.96 11.63
C GLU A 245 30.08 -3.47 11.85
N THR A 246 29.03 -4.12 11.36
CA THR A 246 28.85 -5.53 11.66
C THR A 246 29.07 -6.45 10.46
N LYS A 247 30.27 -7.03 10.37
CA LYS A 247 30.50 -8.30 9.67
C LYS A 247 29.75 -9.39 10.45
N THR A 248 28.46 -9.55 10.23
CA THR A 248 27.64 -10.50 10.97
C THR A 248 27.23 -11.64 10.05
N THR A 249 27.45 -12.85 10.53
CA THR A 249 26.96 -14.09 9.96
C THR A 249 25.74 -14.51 10.77
N GLY A 250 24.65 -14.89 10.11
CA GLY A 250 23.46 -15.34 10.81
C GLY A 250 22.35 -15.71 9.84
N TYR A 251 21.29 -16.31 10.36
CA TYR A 251 20.10 -16.65 9.61
C TYR A 251 18.83 -16.43 10.43
N THR A 252 17.71 -16.23 9.76
CA THR A 252 16.38 -16.34 10.33
C THR A 252 15.48 -17.11 9.38
N PHE A 253 14.60 -17.94 9.94
CA PHE A 253 13.60 -18.69 9.20
C PHE A 253 12.27 -18.65 9.96
N THR A 254 11.20 -18.26 9.27
CA THR A 254 9.88 -18.06 9.88
C THR A 254 8.80 -18.74 9.05
N PRO A 255 8.41 -19.99 9.35
CA PRO A 255 7.18 -20.59 8.84
C PRO A 255 5.97 -19.95 9.52
N SER A 256 4.89 -19.78 8.76
CA SER A 256 3.58 -19.39 9.27
C SER A 256 2.46 -20.14 8.54
N LEU A 257 1.39 -20.42 9.29
CA LEU A 257 0.20 -21.10 8.79
C LEU A 257 -1.02 -20.33 9.28
N THR A 258 -1.97 -20.14 8.39
CA THR A 258 -3.27 -19.52 8.71
C THR A 258 -4.39 -20.40 8.18
N ALA A 259 -5.29 -20.78 9.05
CA ALA A 259 -6.53 -21.46 8.73
C ALA A 259 -7.68 -20.48 8.91
N SER A 260 -8.55 -20.38 7.93
CA SER A 260 -9.73 -19.52 7.94
C SER A 260 -10.97 -20.28 7.47
N THR A 261 -12.13 -19.70 7.70
CA THR A 261 -13.39 -20.25 7.20
C THR A 261 -13.43 -20.37 5.70
N GLY A 262 -12.67 -19.54 4.96
CA GLY A 262 -12.59 -19.53 3.49
C GLY A 262 -11.42 -20.32 2.90
N GLY A 263 -10.50 -20.86 3.71
CA GLY A 263 -9.33 -21.59 3.20
C GLY A 263 -8.15 -21.68 4.16
N VAL A 264 -7.04 -22.20 3.64
CA VAL A 264 -5.79 -22.36 4.37
C VAL A 264 -4.67 -21.71 3.55
N SER A 265 -3.76 -21.02 4.23
CA SER A 265 -2.55 -20.45 3.62
C SER A 265 -1.32 -20.70 4.49
N GLY A 266 -0.19 -20.87 3.84
CA GLY A 266 1.11 -21.03 4.49
C GLY A 266 2.14 -20.10 3.87
N ASN A 267 3.06 -19.60 4.70
CA ASN A 267 4.15 -18.75 4.27
C ASN A 267 5.46 -19.24 4.88
N LEU A 268 6.52 -19.19 4.10
CA LEU A 268 7.89 -19.48 4.50
C LEU A 268 8.75 -18.25 4.23
N PHE A 269 9.39 -17.72 5.23
CA PHE A 269 10.35 -16.65 5.10
C PHE A 269 11.72 -17.11 5.60
N GLY A 270 12.77 -16.86 4.82
CA GLY A 270 14.15 -17.16 5.19
C GLY A 270 15.09 -16.04 4.76
N MET A 271 16.08 -15.75 5.59
CA MET A 271 17.16 -14.84 5.27
C MET A 271 18.46 -15.34 5.90
N ALA A 272 19.56 -15.28 5.16
CA ALA A 272 20.89 -15.60 5.65
C ALA A 272 21.92 -14.62 5.12
N GLN A 273 22.93 -14.33 5.92
CA GLN A 273 24.10 -13.55 5.54
C GLN A 273 25.37 -14.31 5.91
N TYR A 274 26.31 -14.35 4.99
CA TYR A 274 27.65 -14.88 5.20
C TYR A 274 28.68 -13.92 4.60
N GLY A 275 29.36 -13.17 5.45
CA GLY A 275 30.32 -12.14 5.03
C GLY A 275 29.67 -11.10 4.11
N LYS A 276 30.17 -10.98 2.88
CA LYS A 276 29.71 -10.05 1.84
C LYS A 276 28.51 -10.55 1.03
N PHE A 277 28.14 -11.82 1.19
CA PHE A 277 27.03 -12.44 0.50
C PHE A 277 25.79 -12.47 1.38
N MET A 278 24.67 -12.08 0.83
CA MET A 278 23.38 -12.20 1.48
C MET A 278 22.35 -12.78 0.54
N ILE A 279 21.49 -13.62 1.10
CA ILE A 279 20.35 -14.21 0.41
C ILE A 279 19.11 -14.10 1.27
N SER A 280 17.98 -13.87 0.63
CA SER A 280 16.68 -13.86 1.27
C SER A 280 15.64 -14.46 0.35
N ALA A 281 14.72 -15.25 0.91
CA ALA A 281 13.65 -15.90 0.19
C ALA A 281 12.34 -15.78 0.96
N TYR A 282 11.27 -15.57 0.22
CA TYR A 282 9.91 -15.62 0.71
C TYR A 282 9.05 -16.43 -0.26
N TYR A 283 8.22 -17.35 0.26
CA TYR A 283 7.24 -18.07 -0.53
C TYR A 283 5.96 -18.23 0.26
N GLY A 284 4.84 -17.91 -0.34
CA GLY A 284 3.51 -18.08 0.22
C GLY A 284 2.59 -18.77 -0.77
N ALA A 285 1.75 -19.65 -0.26
CA ALA A 285 0.69 -20.31 -1.02
C ALA A 285 -0.54 -20.48 -0.16
N GLY A 286 -1.70 -20.47 -0.80
CA GLY A 286 -2.96 -20.70 -0.10
C GLY A 286 -4.07 -21.07 -1.06
N GLN A 287 -5.12 -21.62 -0.49
CA GLN A 287 -6.37 -21.89 -1.18
C GLN A 287 -7.49 -21.01 -0.62
N HIS A 288 -8.40 -20.67 -1.49
CA HIS A 288 -9.59 -19.91 -1.18
C HIS A 288 -10.80 -20.59 -1.79
N LYS A 289 -11.92 -20.57 -1.07
CA LYS A 289 -13.20 -21.12 -1.51
C LYS A 289 -14.34 -20.27 -0.95
N SER A 290 -15.28 -19.88 -1.79
CA SER A 290 -16.52 -19.24 -1.35
C SER A 290 -17.35 -20.20 -0.50
N LEU A 291 -17.66 -19.83 0.75
CA LEU A 291 -18.51 -20.62 1.65
C LEU A 291 -19.98 -20.60 1.24
N LYS A 292 -20.42 -19.45 0.76
CA LYS A 292 -21.77 -19.20 0.26
C LYS A 292 -21.66 -18.65 -1.16
N PRO A 293 -22.64 -18.95 -2.01
CA PRO A 293 -22.69 -18.32 -3.31
C PRO A 293 -22.74 -16.80 -3.20
N ILE A 294 -22.10 -16.14 -4.13
CA ILE A 294 -22.32 -14.72 -4.41
C ILE A 294 -23.57 -14.67 -5.28
N THR A 295 -24.58 -13.91 -4.87
CA THR A 295 -25.81 -13.73 -5.65
C THR A 295 -25.84 -12.36 -6.27
N GLY A 296 -26.25 -12.28 -7.52
CA GLY A 296 -26.38 -11.05 -8.29
C GLY A 296 -27.81 -10.90 -8.83
N LYS A 297 -28.25 -9.66 -8.96
CA LYS A 297 -29.42 -9.27 -9.74
C LYS A 297 -29.00 -8.12 -10.63
N ASN A 298 -29.34 -8.21 -11.91
CA ASN A 298 -29.10 -7.16 -12.86
C ASN A 298 -30.41 -6.85 -13.60
N GLU A 299 -30.72 -5.56 -13.70
CA GLU A 299 -31.89 -5.03 -14.38
C GLU A 299 -31.41 -4.03 -15.42
N LEU A 300 -31.56 -4.32 -16.70
CA LEU A 300 -31.28 -3.40 -17.81
C LEU A 300 -32.62 -2.96 -18.41
N GLU A 301 -32.98 -1.72 -18.19
CA GLU A 301 -34.15 -1.05 -18.75
C GLU A 301 -33.70 -0.22 -19.95
N VAL A 302 -34.30 -0.46 -21.10
CA VAL A 302 -34.05 0.21 -22.38
C VAL A 302 -35.26 1.06 -22.73
N TYR A 303 -35.07 2.32 -23.06
CA TYR A 303 -36.16 3.28 -23.20
C TYR A 303 -36.67 3.41 -24.63
N ASP A 304 -35.95 2.92 -25.61
CA ASP A 304 -36.25 3.03 -27.04
C ASP A 304 -36.72 1.69 -27.68
N ASP A 305 -36.99 0.67 -26.86
CA ASP A 305 -37.49 -0.65 -27.30
C ASP A 305 -38.63 -1.12 -26.40
N ASP A 306 -39.87 -1.05 -26.86
CA ASP A 306 -41.03 -1.50 -26.07
C ASP A 306 -41.16 -3.01 -25.97
N VAL A 307 -40.58 -3.78 -26.91
CA VAL A 307 -40.64 -5.25 -26.96
C VAL A 307 -39.53 -5.87 -26.10
N ASN A 308 -38.33 -5.30 -26.14
CA ASN A 308 -37.20 -5.73 -25.33
C ASN A 308 -36.86 -4.63 -24.30
N HIS A 309 -37.86 -4.27 -23.50
CA HIS A 309 -37.81 -3.10 -22.63
C HIS A 309 -36.99 -3.35 -21.38
N LEU A 310 -37.12 -4.53 -20.74
CA LEU A 310 -36.48 -4.80 -19.46
C LEU A 310 -35.84 -6.20 -19.43
N PHE A 311 -34.51 -6.24 -19.40
CA PHE A 311 -33.73 -7.47 -19.24
C PHE A 311 -33.38 -7.71 -17.79
N LEU A 312 -33.91 -8.80 -17.24
CA LEU A 312 -33.73 -9.21 -15.85
C LEU A 312 -32.78 -10.41 -15.76
N THR A 313 -31.80 -10.30 -14.89
CA THR A 313 -30.80 -11.34 -14.67
C THR A 313 -30.70 -11.67 -13.18
N ASP A 314 -30.95 -12.92 -12.82
CA ASP A 314 -30.70 -13.47 -11.48
C ASP A 314 -29.50 -14.42 -11.55
N SER A 315 -28.44 -14.18 -10.79
CA SER A 315 -27.20 -14.96 -10.86
C SER A 315 -26.76 -15.53 -9.52
N GLU A 316 -26.12 -16.68 -9.59
CA GLU A 316 -25.44 -17.34 -8.47
C GLU A 316 -24.06 -17.80 -8.93
N SER A 317 -23.00 -17.39 -8.22
CA SER A 317 -21.61 -17.74 -8.54
C SER A 317 -20.91 -18.34 -7.32
N LYS A 318 -20.08 -19.37 -7.57
CA LYS A 318 -19.20 -20.01 -6.59
C LYS A 318 -17.79 -20.05 -7.15
N ASN A 319 -16.86 -19.47 -6.42
CA ASN A 319 -15.46 -19.47 -6.80
C ASN A 319 -14.59 -20.24 -5.81
N ARG A 320 -13.53 -20.83 -6.34
CA ARG A 320 -12.44 -21.43 -5.58
C ARG A 320 -11.14 -21.22 -6.33
N GLY A 321 -10.04 -21.11 -5.61
CA GLY A 321 -8.76 -20.92 -6.25
C GLY A 321 -7.59 -21.21 -5.34
N VAL A 322 -6.41 -21.29 -5.97
CA VAL A 322 -5.12 -21.41 -5.32
C VAL A 322 -4.28 -20.23 -5.77
N PHE A 323 -3.68 -19.54 -4.81
CA PHE A 323 -2.71 -18.48 -5.07
C PHE A 323 -1.34 -18.88 -4.57
N GLN A 324 -0.33 -18.38 -5.24
CA GLN A 324 1.05 -18.52 -4.84
C GLN A 324 1.84 -17.26 -5.19
N TYR A 325 2.81 -16.94 -4.36
CA TYR A 325 3.73 -15.84 -4.61
C TYR A 325 5.04 -16.11 -3.89
N GLY A 326 6.12 -15.70 -4.51
CA GLY A 326 7.45 -15.88 -3.96
C GLY A 326 8.41 -14.85 -4.49
N ASN A 327 9.46 -14.61 -3.72
CA ASN A 327 10.57 -13.77 -4.12
C ASN A 327 11.87 -14.34 -3.55
N LEU A 328 12.89 -14.36 -4.38
CA LEU A 328 14.27 -14.67 -4.01
C LEU A 328 15.12 -13.45 -4.32
N GLU A 329 16.00 -13.07 -3.42
CA GLU A 329 16.92 -11.98 -3.62
C GLU A 329 18.30 -12.32 -3.05
N ALA A 330 19.33 -12.06 -3.84
CA ALA A 330 20.71 -12.22 -3.45
C ALA A 330 21.49 -10.93 -3.72
N SER A 331 22.41 -10.57 -2.84
CA SER A 331 23.31 -9.44 -3.04
C SER A 331 24.74 -9.79 -2.64
N TYR A 332 25.69 -9.21 -3.37
CA TYR A 332 27.12 -9.42 -3.15
C TYR A 332 27.88 -8.08 -3.23
N GLU A 333 28.63 -7.78 -2.17
CA GLU A 333 29.51 -6.62 -2.10
C GLU A 333 30.90 -6.99 -2.62
N PHE A 334 31.23 -6.65 -3.85
CA PHE A 334 32.58 -6.84 -4.38
C PHE A 334 33.59 -5.99 -3.61
N SER A 335 33.22 -4.75 -3.37
CA SER A 335 33.99 -3.77 -2.61
C SER A 335 33.07 -2.85 -1.78
N ASP A 336 33.62 -1.94 -0.96
CA ASP A 336 32.84 -0.94 -0.25
C ASP A 336 32.11 0.04 -1.20
N LYS A 337 32.51 0.06 -2.47
CA LYS A 337 31.94 0.93 -3.52
C LYS A 337 31.05 0.18 -4.51
N ASP A 338 31.20 -1.13 -4.65
CA ASP A 338 30.56 -1.93 -5.68
C ASP A 338 29.61 -2.96 -5.10
N LEU A 339 28.35 -2.88 -5.49
CA LEU A 339 27.29 -3.76 -5.05
C LEU A 339 26.52 -4.32 -6.25
N LEU A 340 26.36 -5.64 -6.29
CA LEU A 340 25.46 -6.34 -7.19
C LEU A 340 24.27 -6.89 -6.41
N SER A 341 23.07 -6.70 -6.95
CA SER A 341 21.84 -7.30 -6.44
C SER A 341 21.12 -8.02 -7.57
N VAL A 342 20.68 -9.25 -7.32
CA VAL A 342 19.87 -10.03 -8.25
C VAL A 342 18.61 -10.45 -7.49
N SER A 343 17.44 -10.22 -8.08
CA SER A 343 16.18 -10.65 -7.51
C SER A 343 15.31 -11.36 -8.54
N GLY A 344 14.49 -12.32 -8.10
CA GLY A 344 13.52 -12.99 -8.92
C GLY A 344 12.22 -13.18 -8.15
N GLY A 345 11.10 -12.96 -8.80
CA GLY A 345 9.78 -13.11 -8.23
C GLY A 345 8.89 -14.02 -9.06
N VAL A 346 7.99 -14.73 -8.40
CA VAL A 346 6.89 -15.48 -9.02
C VAL A 346 5.60 -15.13 -8.31
N HIS A 347 4.51 -14.97 -9.05
CA HIS A 347 3.18 -14.80 -8.50
C HIS A 347 2.16 -15.45 -9.42
N GLY A 348 1.19 -16.11 -8.84
CA GLY A 348 0.25 -16.88 -9.62
C GLY A 348 -1.08 -17.10 -8.94
N TRP A 349 -2.09 -17.25 -9.76
CA TRP A 349 -3.44 -17.60 -9.42
C TRP A 349 -3.97 -18.69 -10.33
N ASN A 350 -4.67 -19.67 -9.76
CA ASN A 350 -5.42 -20.68 -10.50
C ASN A 350 -6.80 -20.75 -9.88
N GLY A 351 -7.80 -20.22 -10.55
CA GLY A 351 -9.17 -20.10 -10.07
C GLY A 351 -10.15 -20.86 -10.94
N ILE A 352 -11.21 -21.35 -10.32
CA ILE A 352 -12.38 -21.92 -11.00
C ILE A 352 -13.59 -21.14 -10.51
N ASP A 353 -14.35 -20.61 -11.43
CA ASP A 353 -15.66 -19.99 -11.19
C ASP A 353 -16.75 -20.78 -11.90
N ASN A 354 -17.84 -21.04 -11.18
CA ASN A 354 -19.06 -21.61 -11.74
C ASN A 354 -20.18 -20.62 -11.47
N SER A 355 -20.76 -20.09 -12.53
CA SER A 355 -21.88 -19.16 -12.48
C SER A 355 -23.08 -19.75 -13.18
N PHE A 356 -24.21 -19.66 -12.51
CA PHE A 356 -25.52 -19.96 -13.08
C PHE A 356 -26.33 -18.69 -13.12
N THR A 357 -26.98 -18.41 -14.25
CA THR A 357 -27.72 -17.17 -14.46
C THR A 357 -29.06 -17.49 -15.12
N HIS A 358 -30.15 -16.97 -14.57
CA HIS A 358 -31.47 -16.99 -15.16
C HIS A 358 -31.77 -15.63 -15.77
N ASN A 359 -32.01 -15.60 -17.07
CA ASN A 359 -32.22 -14.39 -17.88
C ASN A 359 -33.65 -14.34 -18.40
N ARG A 360 -34.29 -13.19 -18.30
CA ARG A 360 -35.64 -12.93 -18.78
C ARG A 360 -35.73 -11.58 -19.45
N MET A 361 -36.30 -11.53 -20.62
CA MET A 361 -36.63 -10.28 -21.30
C MET A 361 -38.14 -10.02 -21.15
N MET A 362 -38.45 -8.79 -20.79
CA MET A 362 -39.83 -8.32 -20.57
C MET A 362 -40.14 -7.18 -21.51
N ALA A 363 -41.33 -7.17 -22.05
CA ALA A 363 -41.87 -6.01 -22.78
C ALA A 363 -42.31 -4.89 -21.82
N ALA A 364 -42.60 -3.71 -22.33
CA ALA A 364 -43.03 -2.54 -21.56
C ALA A 364 -44.35 -2.76 -20.81
N ASP A 365 -45.23 -3.65 -21.31
CA ASP A 365 -46.48 -4.04 -20.66
C ASP A 365 -46.29 -5.07 -19.51
N GLY A 366 -45.05 -5.49 -19.25
CA GLY A 366 -44.71 -6.47 -18.23
C GLY A 366 -44.85 -7.92 -18.64
N SER A 367 -45.18 -8.22 -19.90
CA SER A 367 -45.21 -9.60 -20.42
C SER A 367 -43.78 -10.11 -20.69
N GLN A 368 -43.54 -11.40 -20.44
CA GLN A 368 -42.24 -12.01 -20.77
C GLN A 368 -42.20 -12.28 -22.28
N THR A 369 -41.17 -11.76 -22.97
CA THR A 369 -40.96 -11.99 -24.40
C THR A 369 -40.13 -13.24 -24.63
N TYR A 370 -39.07 -13.46 -23.86
CA TYR A 370 -38.31 -14.71 -23.89
C TYR A 370 -37.54 -14.90 -22.60
N ALA A 371 -37.07 -16.13 -22.35
CA ALA A 371 -36.18 -16.44 -21.24
C ALA A 371 -35.19 -17.57 -21.60
N TYR A 372 -34.10 -17.62 -20.88
CA TYR A 372 -33.11 -18.68 -20.97
C TYR A 372 -32.25 -18.77 -19.72
N ASP A 373 -31.69 -19.94 -19.46
CA ASP A 373 -30.71 -20.16 -18.45
C ASP A 373 -29.31 -20.22 -19.09
N GLN A 374 -28.31 -19.70 -18.37
CA GLN A 374 -26.94 -19.74 -18.78
C GLN A 374 -26.07 -20.34 -17.67
N HIS A 375 -25.22 -21.28 -18.05
CA HIS A 375 -24.19 -21.84 -17.16
C HIS A 375 -22.81 -21.52 -17.70
N VAL A 376 -22.00 -20.82 -16.90
CA VAL A 376 -20.63 -20.45 -17.23
C VAL A 376 -19.67 -21.17 -16.31
N HIS A 377 -18.76 -21.95 -16.93
CA HIS A 377 -17.63 -22.55 -16.22
C HIS A 377 -16.34 -21.89 -16.70
N SER A 378 -15.70 -21.13 -15.81
CA SER A 378 -14.44 -20.42 -16.09
C SER A 378 -13.29 -21.03 -15.30
N LYS A 379 -12.16 -21.25 -15.99
CA LYS A 379 -10.88 -21.60 -15.37
C LYS A 379 -9.84 -20.57 -15.75
N SER A 380 -9.50 -19.71 -14.77
CA SER A 380 -8.50 -18.67 -14.93
C SER A 380 -7.17 -19.13 -14.36
N GLN A 381 -6.10 -19.00 -15.14
CA GLN A 381 -4.74 -19.30 -14.72
C GLN A 381 -3.84 -18.11 -15.08
N TYR A 382 -3.11 -17.65 -14.11
CA TYR A 382 -2.11 -16.60 -14.25
C TYR A 382 -0.82 -17.02 -13.53
N LEU A 383 0.32 -16.90 -14.19
CA LEU A 383 1.62 -17.15 -13.58
C LEU A 383 2.63 -16.10 -14.06
N GLY A 384 2.81 -15.04 -13.28
CA GLY A 384 3.84 -14.04 -13.55
C GLY A 384 5.18 -14.43 -12.95
N ALA A 385 6.25 -14.13 -13.68
CA ALA A 385 7.62 -14.26 -13.19
C ALA A 385 8.44 -13.04 -13.60
N ASN A 386 9.36 -12.63 -12.74
CA ASN A 386 10.30 -11.55 -13.06
C ASN A 386 11.69 -11.87 -12.55
N VAL A 387 12.68 -11.29 -13.22
CA VAL A 387 14.08 -11.29 -12.79
C VAL A 387 14.64 -9.88 -12.96
N SER A 388 15.35 -9.39 -11.95
CA SER A 388 15.98 -8.07 -11.95
C SER A 388 17.43 -8.20 -11.52
N THR A 389 18.31 -7.42 -12.16
CA THR A 389 19.72 -7.31 -11.82
C THR A 389 20.09 -5.85 -11.72
N ASP A 390 20.68 -5.44 -10.60
CA ASP A 390 21.08 -4.07 -10.32
C ASP A 390 22.55 -4.05 -9.90
N PHE A 391 23.35 -3.20 -10.54
CA PHE A 391 24.74 -2.94 -10.19
C PHE A 391 24.93 -1.47 -9.84
N GLN A 392 25.50 -1.18 -8.66
CA GLN A 392 25.79 0.16 -8.24
C GLN A 392 27.28 0.34 -7.97
N HIS A 393 27.84 1.43 -8.53
CA HIS A 393 29.15 1.96 -8.19
C HIS A 393 29.01 3.28 -7.43
N THR A 394 29.60 3.37 -6.24
CA THR A 394 29.61 4.56 -5.40
C THR A 394 30.98 5.23 -5.49
N PHE A 395 31.05 6.42 -6.09
CA PHE A 395 32.29 7.20 -6.23
C PHE A 395 32.73 7.82 -4.91
N LYS A 396 31.77 8.47 -4.23
CA LYS A 396 31.91 9.10 -2.91
C LYS A 396 30.54 9.18 -2.22
N GLU A 397 30.48 9.67 -0.99
CA GLU A 397 29.23 9.88 -0.26
C GLU A 397 28.21 10.67 -1.12
N ASP A 398 26.98 10.18 -1.24
CA ASP A 398 25.90 10.73 -2.04
C ASP A 398 26.16 10.84 -3.56
N GLN A 399 27.24 10.24 -4.09
CA GLN A 399 27.53 10.18 -5.53
C GLN A 399 27.65 8.74 -6.01
N TYR A 400 26.71 8.31 -6.86
CA TYR A 400 26.65 6.94 -7.35
C TYR A 400 26.06 6.84 -8.75
N LEU A 401 26.45 5.78 -9.44
CA LEU A 401 25.95 5.34 -10.73
C LEU A 401 25.32 3.96 -10.58
N THR A 402 24.12 3.78 -11.11
CA THR A 402 23.40 2.51 -11.05
C THR A 402 23.03 2.05 -12.45
N PHE A 403 23.26 0.77 -12.74
CA PHE A 403 22.77 0.07 -13.91
C PHE A 403 21.76 -0.97 -13.48
N SER A 404 20.59 -0.95 -14.09
CA SER A 404 19.50 -1.87 -13.78
C SER A 404 18.94 -2.52 -15.05
N TYR A 405 18.63 -3.81 -14.95
CA TYR A 405 17.91 -4.54 -15.98
C TYR A 405 16.84 -5.41 -15.35
N ARG A 406 15.65 -5.42 -15.96
CA ARG A 406 14.52 -6.24 -15.50
C ARG A 406 13.84 -6.93 -16.68
N TYR A 407 13.50 -8.18 -16.47
CA TYR A 407 12.67 -9.01 -17.34
C TYR A 407 11.41 -9.43 -16.61
N ASP A 408 10.25 -9.22 -17.21
CA ASP A 408 8.95 -9.66 -16.71
C ASP A 408 8.27 -10.55 -17.75
N LEU A 409 7.66 -11.63 -17.29
CA LEU A 409 6.84 -12.56 -18.06
C LEU A 409 5.50 -12.78 -17.35
N SER A 410 4.40 -12.58 -18.04
CA SER A 410 3.04 -12.70 -17.47
C SER A 410 2.12 -13.40 -18.45
N PRO A 411 2.11 -14.74 -18.49
CA PRO A 411 1.10 -15.51 -19.23
C PRO A 411 -0.23 -15.56 -18.47
N THR A 412 -1.33 -15.45 -19.17
CA THR A 412 -2.69 -15.54 -18.66
C THR A 412 -3.51 -16.44 -19.57
N TYR A 413 -4.16 -17.43 -18.99
CA TYR A 413 -5.08 -18.35 -19.66
C TYR A 413 -6.44 -18.24 -18.98
N ASN A 414 -7.50 -18.02 -19.74
CA ASN A 414 -8.85 -17.86 -19.21
C ASN A 414 -9.84 -18.73 -19.98
N LYS A 415 -9.73 -20.04 -19.80
CA LYS A 415 -10.64 -20.97 -20.44
C LYS A 415 -12.05 -20.81 -19.91
N GLN A 416 -13.00 -20.59 -20.82
CA GLN A 416 -14.40 -20.42 -20.48
C GLN A 416 -15.28 -21.32 -21.35
N ASN A 417 -16.24 -21.99 -20.71
CA ASN A 417 -17.30 -22.73 -21.38
C ASN A 417 -18.62 -22.07 -20.98
N VAL A 418 -19.43 -21.72 -21.98
CA VAL A 418 -20.75 -21.13 -21.83
C VAL A 418 -21.75 -22.08 -22.44
N TYR A 419 -22.81 -22.43 -21.70
CA TYR A 419 -23.90 -23.28 -22.16
C TYR A 419 -25.23 -22.62 -21.86
N PHE A 420 -26.15 -22.69 -22.83
CA PHE A 420 -27.50 -22.21 -22.68
C PHE A 420 -28.49 -23.36 -22.57
N SER A 421 -29.52 -23.19 -21.76
CA SER A 421 -30.57 -24.20 -21.52
C SER A 421 -31.89 -23.51 -21.20
N ASN A 422 -32.96 -24.31 -21.10
CA ASN A 422 -34.31 -23.83 -20.77
C ASN A 422 -34.73 -22.63 -21.64
N LEU A 423 -34.58 -22.81 -22.95
CA LEU A 423 -34.90 -21.78 -23.95
C LEU A 423 -36.41 -21.61 -24.07
N GLU A 424 -36.98 -20.47 -23.73
CA GLU A 424 -38.38 -20.11 -23.79
C GLU A 424 -38.58 -18.98 -24.76
N GLN A 425 -39.30 -19.19 -25.85
CA GLN A 425 -39.70 -18.18 -26.85
C GLN A 425 -38.52 -17.33 -27.37
N VAL A 426 -37.30 -17.83 -27.38
CA VAL A 426 -36.15 -17.11 -27.88
C VAL A 426 -36.35 -16.81 -29.39
N PRO A 427 -36.27 -15.53 -29.81
CA PRO A 427 -36.49 -15.17 -31.23
C PRO A 427 -35.43 -15.82 -32.14
N GLU A 428 -35.81 -16.22 -33.36
CA GLU A 428 -34.88 -16.85 -34.32
C GLU A 428 -33.69 -15.95 -34.70
N ASN A 429 -33.88 -14.64 -34.68
CA ASN A 429 -32.81 -13.69 -34.93
C ASN A 429 -31.84 -13.47 -33.75
N LYS A 430 -32.15 -14.07 -32.57
CA LYS A 430 -31.24 -14.11 -31.42
C LYS A 430 -30.62 -15.50 -31.30
N GLU A 431 -29.61 -15.75 -32.09
CA GLU A 431 -28.92 -17.05 -32.05
C GLU A 431 -28.14 -17.21 -30.75
N LEU A 432 -28.61 -18.10 -29.86
CA LEU A 432 -27.85 -18.50 -28.67
C LEU A 432 -26.85 -19.59 -29.05
N LEU A 433 -25.59 -19.30 -28.86
CA LEU A 433 -24.48 -20.20 -29.18
C LEU A 433 -23.77 -20.64 -27.90
N ASP A 434 -23.78 -21.93 -27.63
CA ASP A 434 -22.81 -22.50 -26.69
C ASP A 434 -21.41 -22.18 -27.17
N ALA A 435 -20.55 -21.72 -26.25
CA ALA A 435 -19.22 -21.26 -26.59
C ALA A 435 -18.14 -21.94 -25.75
N LYS A 436 -17.02 -22.26 -26.38
CA LYS A 436 -15.78 -22.65 -25.72
C LYS A 436 -14.68 -21.67 -26.15
N THR A 437 -14.13 -20.92 -25.20
CA THR A 437 -13.02 -19.99 -25.44
C THR A 437 -11.78 -20.44 -24.68
N ASP A 438 -10.63 -20.37 -25.33
CA ASP A 438 -9.33 -20.71 -24.74
C ASP A 438 -8.28 -19.64 -25.10
N PRO A 439 -8.42 -18.39 -24.57
CA PRO A 439 -7.49 -17.33 -24.85
C PRO A 439 -6.12 -17.59 -24.21
N ASP A 440 -5.07 -17.56 -25.04
CA ASP A 440 -3.66 -17.50 -24.62
C ASP A 440 -3.17 -16.06 -24.74
N GLN A 441 -3.02 -15.42 -23.61
CA GLN A 441 -2.48 -14.06 -23.51
C GLN A 441 -1.11 -14.10 -22.84
N ARG A 442 -0.15 -13.36 -23.42
CA ARG A 442 1.21 -13.31 -22.88
C ARG A 442 1.77 -11.89 -22.97
N SER A 443 2.22 -11.38 -21.83
CA SER A 443 2.99 -10.14 -21.75
C SER A 443 4.46 -10.45 -21.44
N ILE A 444 5.36 -9.87 -22.21
CA ILE A 444 6.81 -9.93 -22.00
C ILE A 444 7.30 -8.48 -21.95
N GLU A 445 8.11 -8.16 -20.95
CA GLU A 445 8.68 -6.82 -20.81
C GLU A 445 10.16 -6.90 -20.47
N HIS A 446 10.96 -6.09 -21.20
CA HIS A 446 12.36 -5.85 -20.94
C HIS A 446 12.56 -4.39 -20.58
N THR A 447 13.20 -4.12 -19.46
CA THR A 447 13.51 -2.75 -19.03
C THR A 447 14.99 -2.64 -18.72
N ALA A 448 15.65 -1.63 -19.30
CA ALA A 448 17.01 -1.23 -18.97
C ALA A 448 17.03 0.22 -18.48
N GLN A 449 17.80 0.51 -17.44
CA GLN A 449 17.86 1.83 -16.82
C GLN A 449 19.28 2.15 -16.35
N VAL A 450 19.67 3.42 -16.51
CA VAL A 450 20.93 3.97 -15.98
C VAL A 450 20.61 5.24 -15.22
N ASP A 451 21.09 5.35 -13.98
CA ASP A 451 20.86 6.46 -13.08
C ASP A 451 22.15 6.99 -12.50
N PHE A 452 22.32 8.30 -12.53
CA PHE A 452 23.43 9.00 -11.90
C PHE A 452 22.93 10.05 -10.93
N THR A 453 23.45 10.04 -9.71
CA THR A 453 23.16 11.05 -8.69
C THR A 453 24.48 11.66 -8.19
N THR A 454 24.53 12.98 -8.08
CA THR A 454 25.73 13.70 -7.62
C THR A 454 25.37 14.95 -6.83
N PRO A 455 26.00 15.21 -5.67
CA PRO A 455 25.97 16.52 -5.04
C PRO A 455 26.84 17.48 -5.85
N ILE A 456 26.24 18.58 -6.34
CA ILE A 456 26.96 19.67 -7.03
C ILE A 456 27.44 20.74 -6.06
N ALA A 457 26.82 20.82 -4.86
CA ALA A 457 27.28 21.61 -3.74
C ALA A 457 26.67 21.08 -2.43
N LYS A 458 27.11 21.58 -1.27
CA LYS A 458 26.64 21.10 0.07
C LYS A 458 25.11 21.05 0.27
N LYS A 459 24.34 21.81 -0.52
CA LYS A 459 22.88 21.93 -0.40
C LYS A 459 22.16 21.61 -1.71
N HIS A 460 22.87 21.19 -2.73
CA HIS A 460 22.41 21.04 -4.10
C HIS A 460 22.73 19.62 -4.59
N THR A 461 21.72 18.89 -5.05
CA THR A 461 21.87 17.55 -5.62
C THR A 461 21.24 17.53 -7.02
N LEU A 462 21.93 16.93 -7.96
CA LEU A 462 21.46 16.64 -9.32
C LEU A 462 21.33 15.13 -9.47
N SER A 463 20.20 14.67 -10.00
CA SER A 463 19.97 13.30 -10.44
C SER A 463 19.57 13.32 -11.92
N ALA A 464 20.09 12.39 -12.71
CA ALA A 464 19.72 12.22 -14.11
C ALA A 464 19.72 10.74 -14.47
N GLY A 465 18.93 10.34 -15.46
CA GLY A 465 18.89 8.96 -15.90
C GLY A 465 18.21 8.75 -17.23
N LEU A 466 18.46 7.55 -17.79
CA LEU A 466 17.88 7.04 -19.03
C LEU A 466 17.18 5.73 -18.73
N LYS A 467 16.02 5.52 -19.34
CA LYS A 467 15.24 4.27 -19.21
C LYS A 467 14.68 3.86 -20.57
N TYR A 468 14.80 2.57 -20.90
CA TYR A 468 14.19 1.97 -22.08
C TYR A 468 13.34 0.79 -21.66
N ILE A 469 12.11 0.73 -22.17
CA ILE A 469 11.17 -0.37 -21.96
C ILE A 469 10.76 -0.92 -23.32
N ASN A 470 10.91 -2.23 -23.51
CA ASN A 470 10.31 -2.96 -24.63
C ASN A 470 9.23 -3.88 -24.07
N ARG A 471 7.97 -3.65 -24.46
CA ARG A 471 6.79 -4.39 -24.01
C ARG A 471 6.14 -5.09 -25.18
N ILE A 472 5.96 -6.41 -25.08
CA ILE A 472 5.38 -7.25 -26.10
C ILE A 472 4.17 -7.96 -25.49
N ASN A 473 2.98 -7.63 -25.97
CA ASN A 473 1.74 -8.32 -25.61
C ASN A 473 1.23 -9.13 -26.81
N ARG A 474 0.88 -10.38 -26.55
CA ARG A 474 0.27 -11.31 -27.52
C ARG A 474 -1.05 -11.80 -26.94
N SER A 475 -2.07 -11.85 -27.78
CA SER A 475 -3.37 -12.42 -27.43
C SER A 475 -3.85 -13.28 -28.59
N ASN A 476 -3.96 -14.58 -28.36
CA ASN A 476 -4.54 -15.54 -29.28
C ASN A 476 -5.86 -15.99 -28.67
N ASN A 477 -6.96 -15.60 -29.27
CA ASN A 477 -8.29 -15.96 -28.82
C ASN A 477 -8.93 -16.84 -29.88
N GLU A 478 -9.22 -18.09 -29.54
CA GLU A 478 -10.00 -19.01 -30.36
C GLU A 478 -11.33 -19.27 -29.68
N GLU A 479 -12.41 -19.13 -30.42
CA GLU A 479 -13.76 -19.38 -29.97
C GLU A 479 -14.40 -20.46 -30.84
N LEU A 480 -14.86 -21.53 -30.20
CA LEU A 480 -15.62 -22.60 -30.81
C LEU A 480 -17.08 -22.45 -30.41
N ASN A 481 -17.99 -22.49 -31.37
CA ASN A 481 -19.40 -22.34 -31.13
C ASN A 481 -20.21 -23.57 -31.64
N ARG A 482 -21.36 -23.76 -31.03
CA ARG A 482 -22.44 -24.60 -31.55
C ARG A 482 -23.79 -24.00 -31.17
N LYS A 483 -24.84 -24.34 -31.88
CA LYS A 483 -26.17 -23.86 -31.55
C LYS A 483 -26.62 -24.41 -30.19
N ALA A 484 -27.15 -23.55 -29.33
CA ALA A 484 -27.64 -23.95 -28.02
C ALA A 484 -28.76 -25.02 -28.13
N GLY A 485 -28.67 -26.04 -27.28
CA GLY A 485 -29.62 -27.13 -27.26
C GLY A 485 -29.48 -28.13 -28.41
N SER A 486 -28.47 -28.02 -29.31
CA SER A 486 -28.14 -29.03 -30.32
C SER A 486 -27.06 -29.99 -29.82
N ASP A 487 -27.02 -31.20 -30.46
CA ASP A 487 -25.94 -32.16 -30.27
C ASP A 487 -24.82 -32.01 -31.32
N ASP A 488 -24.82 -30.88 -32.08
CA ASP A 488 -23.82 -30.62 -33.11
C ASP A 488 -22.41 -30.51 -32.52
N GLU A 489 -21.40 -30.74 -33.35
CA GLU A 489 -20.02 -30.52 -32.97
C GLU A 489 -19.71 -29.00 -32.83
N PHE A 490 -18.82 -28.65 -31.92
CA PHE A 490 -18.33 -27.29 -31.81
C PHE A 490 -17.45 -26.93 -33.02
N VAL A 491 -17.73 -25.81 -33.67
CA VAL A 491 -17.05 -25.34 -34.88
C VAL A 491 -16.34 -24.03 -34.58
N LEU A 492 -15.15 -23.83 -35.17
CA LEU A 492 -14.38 -22.59 -35.02
C LEU A 492 -15.20 -21.41 -35.56
N ASN A 493 -15.39 -20.41 -34.70
CA ASN A 493 -15.96 -19.13 -35.09
C ASN A 493 -14.85 -18.16 -35.53
N GLU A 494 -14.66 -18.05 -36.85
CA GLU A 494 -13.61 -17.24 -37.45
C GLU A 494 -13.78 -15.74 -37.17
N GLU A 495 -15.01 -15.25 -37.01
CA GLU A 495 -15.29 -13.82 -36.74
C GLU A 495 -14.98 -13.43 -35.29
N ARG A 496 -15.18 -14.35 -34.34
CA ARG A 496 -14.92 -14.16 -32.91
C ARG A 496 -13.53 -14.60 -32.51
N SER A 497 -12.76 -15.23 -33.37
CA SER A 497 -11.36 -15.59 -33.15
C SER A 497 -10.44 -14.49 -33.62
N LEU A 498 -9.41 -14.15 -32.83
CA LEU A 498 -8.51 -13.02 -33.12
C LEU A 498 -7.07 -13.32 -32.70
N LEU A 499 -6.14 -13.08 -33.62
CA LEU A 499 -4.72 -13.02 -33.33
C LEU A 499 -4.27 -11.57 -33.22
N TYR A 500 -3.88 -11.15 -32.03
CA TYR A 500 -3.49 -9.77 -31.73
C TYR A 500 -2.08 -9.71 -31.15
N ARG A 501 -1.24 -8.80 -31.68
CA ARG A 501 0.08 -8.51 -31.16
C ARG A 501 0.27 -7.00 -31.00
N HIS A 502 0.70 -6.61 -29.84
CA HIS A 502 1.02 -5.22 -29.50
C HIS A 502 2.47 -5.15 -29.02
N ARG A 503 3.27 -4.27 -29.66
CA ARG A 503 4.62 -3.96 -29.22
C ARG A 503 4.70 -2.48 -28.85
N GLY A 504 5.20 -2.20 -27.65
CA GLY A 504 5.48 -0.85 -27.16
C GLY A 504 6.97 -0.67 -26.88
N ASP A 505 7.59 0.33 -27.48
CA ASP A 505 8.98 0.73 -27.23
C ASP A 505 8.96 2.13 -26.60
N ILE A 506 9.41 2.25 -25.33
CA ILE A 506 9.42 3.50 -24.58
C ILE A 506 10.86 3.87 -24.27
N ALA A 507 11.32 5.01 -24.81
CA ALA A 507 12.59 5.61 -24.44
C ALA A 507 12.36 6.87 -23.62
N SER A 508 13.03 7.00 -22.47
CA SER A 508 12.87 8.14 -21.60
C SER A 508 14.18 8.66 -21.04
N ALA A 509 14.24 9.98 -20.85
CA ALA A 509 15.32 10.69 -20.18
C ALA A 509 14.72 11.60 -19.12
N TYR A 510 15.36 11.72 -17.98
CA TYR A 510 14.92 12.61 -16.92
C TYR A 510 16.10 13.32 -16.23
N ALA A 511 15.79 14.49 -15.67
CA ALA A 511 16.68 15.20 -14.78
C ALA A 511 15.87 15.81 -13.60
N GLU A 512 16.47 15.82 -12.43
CA GLU A 512 15.90 16.37 -11.19
C GLU A 512 16.96 17.13 -10.41
N TYR A 513 16.61 18.32 -10.02
CA TYR A 513 17.40 19.18 -9.14
C TYR A 513 16.74 19.30 -7.79
N GLN A 514 17.53 19.18 -6.71
CA GLN A 514 17.09 19.34 -5.35
C GLN A 514 17.94 20.38 -4.62
N LEU A 515 17.25 21.34 -3.97
CA LEU A 515 17.83 22.33 -3.08
C LEU A 515 17.33 22.11 -1.64
N LYS A 516 18.23 22.02 -0.67
CA LYS A 516 17.91 21.87 0.76
C LYS A 516 18.53 23.01 1.57
N LEU A 517 17.68 23.96 2.04
CA LEU A 517 18.06 25.01 2.98
C LEU A 517 17.54 24.63 4.38
N LYS A 518 17.79 25.46 5.39
CA LYS A 518 17.42 25.19 6.80
C LYS A 518 15.90 25.00 6.97
N ASN A 519 15.11 25.93 6.45
CA ASN A 519 13.65 25.92 6.60
C ASN A 519 12.90 25.85 5.26
N PHE A 520 13.62 25.88 4.14
CA PHE A 520 13.06 25.84 2.79
C PHE A 520 13.75 24.76 1.98
N SER A 521 13.01 24.12 1.10
CA SER A 521 13.59 23.29 0.07
C SER A 521 12.71 23.24 -1.18
N LEU A 522 13.39 23.00 -2.28
CA LEU A 522 12.85 22.93 -3.61
C LEU A 522 13.29 21.61 -4.25
N MET A 523 12.38 20.95 -4.92
CA MET A 523 12.67 19.86 -5.84
C MET A 523 11.97 20.18 -7.16
N ALA A 524 12.73 20.20 -8.25
CA ALA A 524 12.22 20.45 -9.59
C ALA A 524 12.83 19.43 -10.56
N GLY A 525 12.02 18.82 -11.37
CA GLY A 525 12.46 17.81 -12.31
C GLY A 525 11.54 17.71 -13.52
N SER A 526 12.03 17.10 -14.56
CA SER A 526 11.25 16.77 -15.73
C SER A 526 11.72 15.46 -16.35
N ARG A 527 10.79 14.76 -16.96
CA ARG A 527 11.03 13.53 -17.71
C ARG A 527 10.42 13.70 -19.10
N TYR A 528 11.16 13.34 -20.11
CA TYR A 528 10.69 13.23 -21.48
C TYR A 528 10.56 11.75 -21.84
N GLU A 529 9.45 11.36 -22.45
CA GLU A 529 9.18 10.02 -22.92
C GLU A 529 8.79 10.02 -24.39
N TYR A 530 9.47 9.18 -25.17
CA TYR A 530 9.09 8.80 -26.52
C TYR A 530 8.51 7.39 -26.46
N TYR A 531 7.29 7.21 -26.92
CA TYR A 531 6.61 5.93 -26.94
C TYR A 531 6.12 5.58 -28.32
N ARG A 532 6.66 4.49 -28.90
CA ARG A 532 6.23 3.91 -30.16
C ARG A 532 5.38 2.69 -29.91
N VAL A 533 4.17 2.66 -30.46
CA VAL A 533 3.24 1.53 -30.46
C VAL A 533 3.20 0.91 -31.86
N LYS A 534 3.32 -0.42 -31.95
CA LYS A 534 3.05 -1.18 -33.16
C LYS A 534 2.05 -2.27 -32.89
N VAL A 535 0.91 -2.23 -33.57
CA VAL A 535 -0.15 -3.24 -33.49
C VAL A 535 -0.17 -4.03 -34.79
N THR A 536 -0.19 -5.36 -34.68
CA THR A 536 -0.29 -6.26 -35.84
C THR A 536 -1.33 -7.35 -35.60
N TYR A 537 -2.04 -7.71 -36.68
CA TYR A 537 -3.01 -8.78 -36.74
C TYR A 537 -2.46 -9.87 -37.69
N PRO A 538 -1.82 -10.92 -37.14
CA PRO A 538 -1.18 -11.96 -37.96
C PRO A 538 -2.16 -12.76 -38.86
N ASP A 539 -3.43 -12.80 -38.46
CA ASP A 539 -4.51 -13.44 -39.22
C ASP A 539 -5.00 -12.59 -40.43
N GLY A 540 -4.52 -11.37 -40.57
CA GLY A 540 -4.90 -10.45 -41.63
C GLY A 540 -6.33 -9.90 -41.55
N LYS A 541 -7.09 -10.21 -40.48
CA LYS A 541 -8.50 -9.79 -40.32
C LYS A 541 -8.67 -8.29 -40.17
N ARG A 542 -7.62 -7.59 -39.71
CA ARG A 542 -7.61 -6.14 -39.49
C ARG A 542 -6.32 -5.51 -39.97
N PRO A 543 -6.32 -4.24 -40.39
CA PRO A 543 -5.11 -3.53 -40.79
C PRO A 543 -4.17 -3.29 -39.58
N SER A 544 -2.91 -3.63 -39.74
CA SER A 544 -1.85 -3.30 -38.78
C SER A 544 -1.54 -1.81 -38.81
N PHE A 545 -1.17 -1.23 -37.66
CA PHE A 545 -0.81 0.19 -37.57
C PHE A 545 0.32 0.46 -36.59
N SER A 546 0.88 1.66 -36.65
CA SER A 546 1.88 2.14 -35.69
C SER A 546 1.60 3.61 -35.36
N THR A 547 1.81 3.99 -34.09
CA THR A 547 1.69 5.38 -33.65
C THR A 547 2.83 5.73 -32.71
N ASP A 548 3.21 7.01 -32.74
CA ASP A 548 4.26 7.58 -31.89
C ASP A 548 3.64 8.62 -30.95
N MET A 549 4.08 8.64 -29.70
CA MET A 549 3.65 9.60 -28.70
C MET A 549 4.87 10.24 -28.03
N HIS A 550 4.73 11.51 -27.67
CA HIS A 550 5.77 12.32 -27.04
C HIS A 550 5.19 12.98 -25.80
N ASP A 551 5.77 12.73 -24.66
CA ASP A 551 5.25 13.21 -23.38
C ASP A 551 6.33 13.91 -22.56
N TRP A 552 6.04 15.16 -22.15
CA TRP A 552 6.81 15.87 -21.15
C TRP A 552 6.09 15.79 -19.81
N VAL A 553 6.82 15.33 -18.77
CA VAL A 553 6.28 15.05 -17.42
C VAL A 553 7.02 15.92 -16.40
N PRO A 554 6.63 17.19 -16.25
CA PRO A 554 7.21 18.08 -15.28
C PRO A 554 6.72 17.77 -13.86
N GLN A 555 7.57 18.08 -12.88
CA GLN A 555 7.21 18.10 -11.46
C GLN A 555 7.95 19.21 -10.71
N VAL A 556 7.31 19.78 -9.74
CA VAL A 556 7.90 20.74 -8.80
C VAL A 556 7.29 20.56 -7.42
N SER A 557 8.11 20.63 -6.39
CA SER A 557 7.65 20.62 -5.00
C SER A 557 8.44 21.63 -4.20
N VAL A 558 7.74 22.38 -3.36
CA VAL A 558 8.32 23.32 -2.41
C VAL A 558 7.86 22.94 -1.00
N GLY A 559 8.74 23.10 -0.03
CA GLY A 559 8.42 22.78 1.34
C GLY A 559 9.02 23.79 2.31
N PHE A 560 8.25 24.06 3.36
CA PHE A 560 8.60 24.95 4.45
C PHE A 560 8.47 24.23 5.78
N ASN A 561 9.54 24.20 6.55
CA ASN A 561 9.51 23.80 7.94
C ASN A 561 9.04 25.00 8.78
N LEU A 562 7.77 25.02 9.17
CA LEU A 562 7.17 26.05 10.03
C LEU A 562 7.76 25.97 11.44
N LYS A 563 7.98 24.75 11.93
CA LYS A 563 8.66 24.37 13.17
C LYS A 563 9.41 23.06 12.92
N PRO A 564 10.33 22.64 13.78
CA PRO A 564 11.00 21.33 13.64
C PRO A 564 10.04 20.14 13.53
N THR A 565 8.81 20.29 13.95
CA THR A 565 7.74 19.30 14.00
C THR A 565 6.56 19.59 13.09
N MET A 566 6.61 20.68 12.34
CA MET A 566 5.51 21.13 11.50
C MET A 566 6.05 21.49 10.12
N MET A 567 5.51 20.88 9.09
CA MET A 567 5.89 21.10 7.70
C MET A 567 4.66 21.43 6.85
N LEU A 568 4.81 22.41 6.00
CA LEU A 568 3.89 22.73 4.93
C LEU A 568 4.59 22.45 3.59
N LYS A 569 3.90 21.74 2.67
CA LYS A 569 4.45 21.37 1.38
C LYS A 569 3.41 21.60 0.31
N ALA A 570 3.83 22.20 -0.78
CA ALA A 570 3.04 22.34 -1.99
C ALA A 570 3.75 21.64 -3.16
N GLY A 571 2.99 20.99 -4.03
CA GLY A 571 3.55 20.27 -5.16
C GLY A 571 2.63 20.32 -6.38
N TYR A 572 3.25 20.23 -7.54
CA TYR A 572 2.63 19.96 -8.82
C TYR A 572 3.36 18.84 -9.54
N ASN A 573 2.63 17.92 -10.13
CA ASN A 573 3.18 16.92 -11.03
C ASN A 573 2.17 16.56 -12.12
N LEU A 574 2.68 16.23 -13.30
CA LEU A 574 1.96 15.58 -14.37
C LEU A 574 2.15 14.05 -14.22
N ARG A 575 1.09 13.29 -14.42
CA ARG A 575 1.10 11.83 -14.45
C ARG A 575 0.55 11.34 -15.79
N ILE A 576 1.12 10.22 -16.25
CA ILE A 576 0.69 9.55 -17.47
C ILE A 576 0.22 8.15 -17.08
N ALA A 577 -0.94 7.76 -17.60
CA ALA A 577 -1.46 6.41 -17.49
C ALA A 577 -1.74 5.84 -18.89
N ARG A 578 -1.19 4.66 -19.18
CA ARG A 578 -1.30 4.01 -20.49
C ARG A 578 -2.35 2.91 -20.45
N PRO A 579 -3.20 2.80 -21.50
CA PRO A 579 -4.15 1.70 -21.58
C PRO A 579 -3.43 0.36 -21.59
N ASN A 580 -4.00 -0.62 -20.90
CA ASN A 580 -3.52 -1.99 -20.95
C ASN A 580 -4.02 -2.73 -22.21
N ILE A 581 -3.62 -4.00 -22.35
CA ILE A 581 -3.98 -4.79 -23.52
C ILE A 581 -5.48 -5.05 -23.64
N SER A 582 -6.22 -5.17 -22.54
CA SER A 582 -7.67 -5.40 -22.56
C SER A 582 -8.44 -4.17 -23.05
N TYR A 583 -7.93 -2.95 -22.76
CA TYR A 583 -8.54 -1.71 -23.29
C TYR A 583 -8.22 -1.47 -24.76
N LEU A 584 -7.09 -2.01 -25.24
CA LEU A 584 -6.63 -1.81 -26.61
C LEU A 584 -7.11 -2.92 -27.56
N SER A 585 -7.30 -4.15 -27.07
CA SER A 585 -7.67 -5.30 -27.92
C SER A 585 -9.08 -5.12 -28.50
N PRO A 586 -9.26 -5.15 -29.81
CA PRO A 586 -10.57 -5.05 -30.44
C PRO A 586 -11.34 -6.38 -30.45
N TYR A 587 -10.86 -7.38 -29.66
CA TYR A 587 -11.60 -8.63 -29.48
C TYR A 587 -12.95 -8.33 -28.84
N VAL A 588 -14.02 -8.89 -29.41
CA VAL A 588 -15.38 -8.74 -28.92
C VAL A 588 -15.67 -9.86 -27.94
N GLU A 589 -15.78 -9.52 -26.66
CA GLU A 589 -16.25 -10.42 -25.62
C GLU A 589 -17.76 -10.33 -25.54
N GLN A 590 -18.43 -11.44 -25.81
CA GLN A 590 -19.88 -11.55 -25.76
C GLN A 590 -20.27 -12.85 -25.04
N THR A 591 -20.74 -12.71 -23.82
CA THR A 591 -21.20 -13.84 -23.01
C THR A 591 -22.70 -14.09 -23.17
N THR A 592 -23.47 -13.05 -23.53
CA THR A 592 -24.90 -13.13 -23.85
C THR A 592 -25.19 -12.26 -25.09
N PRO A 593 -26.28 -12.52 -25.80
CA PRO A 593 -26.67 -11.71 -26.97
C PRO A 593 -26.90 -10.23 -26.66
N GLU A 594 -27.23 -9.89 -25.42
CA GLU A 594 -27.63 -8.55 -24.99
C GLU A 594 -26.44 -7.65 -24.63
N PHE A 595 -25.23 -8.23 -24.43
CA PHE A 595 -24.06 -7.49 -23.94
C PHE A 595 -22.82 -7.82 -24.73
N ILE A 596 -22.12 -6.79 -25.22
CA ILE A 596 -20.79 -6.94 -25.81
C ILE A 596 -19.80 -5.94 -25.21
N ILE A 597 -18.58 -6.40 -25.02
CA ILE A 597 -17.47 -5.56 -24.55
C ILE A 597 -16.31 -5.68 -25.53
N TYR A 598 -15.71 -4.58 -25.91
CA TYR A 598 -14.52 -4.58 -26.78
C TYR A 598 -13.62 -3.38 -26.51
N GLY A 599 -12.32 -3.58 -26.71
CA GLY A 599 -11.31 -2.55 -26.56
C GLY A 599 -11.27 -1.61 -27.78
N ASN A 600 -10.49 -0.54 -27.62
CA ASN A 600 -10.25 0.46 -28.67
C ASN A 600 -8.73 0.60 -28.92
N PRO A 601 -8.21 0.10 -30.04
CA PRO A 601 -6.79 0.14 -30.36
C PRO A 601 -6.24 1.57 -30.59
N ASN A 602 -7.11 2.58 -30.73
CA ASN A 602 -6.72 3.97 -30.98
C ASN A 602 -6.60 4.80 -29.69
N LEU A 603 -6.63 4.18 -28.51
CA LEU A 603 -6.47 4.90 -27.26
C LEU A 603 -5.06 5.47 -27.11
N GLY A 604 -4.99 6.72 -26.68
CA GLY A 604 -3.77 7.39 -26.24
C GLY A 604 -3.55 7.30 -24.74
N SER A 605 -2.41 7.81 -24.27
CA SER A 605 -2.13 7.95 -22.83
C SER A 605 -3.03 9.00 -22.19
N SER A 606 -3.61 8.71 -21.04
CA SER A 606 -4.25 9.70 -20.19
C SER A 606 -3.22 10.57 -19.49
N LYS A 607 -3.48 11.88 -19.39
CA LYS A 607 -2.62 12.85 -18.69
C LYS A 607 -3.38 13.48 -17.53
N ALA A 608 -2.88 13.32 -16.32
CA ALA A 608 -3.46 13.89 -15.10
C ALA A 608 -2.51 14.92 -14.48
N HIS A 609 -3.00 16.13 -14.29
CA HIS A 609 -2.32 17.20 -13.58
C HIS A 609 -2.72 17.16 -12.11
N ASN A 610 -1.75 17.06 -11.22
CA ASN A 610 -1.98 16.97 -9.78
C ASN A 610 -1.36 18.17 -9.07
N LEU A 611 -2.16 18.86 -8.31
CA LEU A 611 -1.76 19.90 -7.36
C LEU A 611 -2.04 19.39 -5.95
N ASN A 612 -1.09 19.55 -5.05
CA ASN A 612 -1.27 19.11 -3.66
C ASN A 612 -0.71 20.12 -2.67
N LEU A 613 -1.41 20.26 -1.54
CA LEU A 613 -0.96 21.02 -0.38
C LEU A 613 -1.04 20.12 0.84
N THR A 614 0.10 19.84 1.45
CA THR A 614 0.20 18.91 2.58
C THR A 614 0.65 19.67 3.83
N TYR A 615 -0.09 19.51 4.92
CA TYR A 615 0.29 19.93 6.25
C TYR A 615 0.58 18.70 7.11
N SER A 616 1.76 18.65 7.71
CA SER A 616 2.18 17.57 8.60
C SER A 616 2.61 18.10 9.94
N THR A 617 2.14 17.49 11.02
CA THR A 617 2.64 17.72 12.36
C THR A 617 2.84 16.40 13.09
N PHE A 618 3.90 16.31 13.88
CA PHE A 618 4.25 15.08 14.59
C PHE A 618 4.81 15.36 15.97
N SER A 619 4.40 14.50 16.88
CA SER A 619 4.89 14.44 18.25
C SER A 619 4.98 12.97 18.68
N PRO A 620 5.61 12.65 19.81
CA PRO A 620 5.66 11.28 20.33
C PRO A 620 4.28 10.63 20.55
N LYS A 621 3.23 11.44 20.75
CA LYS A 621 1.89 10.94 21.02
C LYS A 621 0.91 11.11 19.88
N LEU A 622 1.09 12.13 19.04
CA LEU A 622 0.12 12.49 18.02
C LEU A 622 0.83 12.85 16.72
N ASN A 623 0.53 12.09 15.67
CA ASN A 623 0.95 12.38 14.31
C ASN A 623 -0.28 12.68 13.47
N VAL A 624 -0.28 13.80 12.77
CA VAL A 624 -1.36 14.22 11.87
C VAL A 624 -0.75 14.61 10.53
N ASN A 625 -1.35 14.11 9.47
CA ASN A 625 -1.06 14.54 8.10
C ASN A 625 -2.38 14.87 7.41
N LEU A 626 -2.47 16.06 6.84
CA LEU A 626 -3.61 16.51 6.05
C LEU A 626 -3.11 16.88 4.66
N ASN A 627 -3.78 16.38 3.64
CA ASN A 627 -3.43 16.67 2.25
C ASN A 627 -4.68 17.13 1.49
N LEU A 628 -4.63 18.33 0.96
CA LEU A 628 -5.59 18.86 0.00
C LEU A 628 -5.04 18.62 -1.39
N GLY A 629 -5.74 17.84 -2.20
CA GLY A 629 -5.38 17.51 -3.58
C GLY A 629 -6.38 18.09 -4.57
N TYR A 630 -5.88 18.53 -5.71
CA TYR A 630 -6.69 18.84 -6.89
C TYR A 630 -6.07 18.18 -8.11
N THR A 631 -6.83 17.28 -8.72
CA THR A 631 -6.42 16.53 -9.92
C THR A 631 -7.36 16.88 -11.06
N PHE A 632 -6.81 17.14 -12.26
CA PHE A 632 -7.62 17.29 -13.45
C PHE A 632 -6.97 16.60 -14.66
N SER A 633 -7.81 16.10 -15.54
CA SER A 633 -7.43 15.51 -16.83
C SER A 633 -8.41 15.96 -17.92
N ASN A 634 -7.86 16.23 -19.09
CA ASN A 634 -8.69 16.62 -20.26
C ASN A 634 -8.85 15.47 -21.26
N ASN A 635 -8.21 14.34 -21.03
CA ASN A 635 -8.22 13.18 -21.93
C ASN A 635 -8.20 11.85 -21.17
N GLN A 636 -8.92 11.79 -20.05
CA GLN A 636 -8.98 10.55 -19.28
C GLN A 636 -9.60 9.44 -20.12
N VAL A 637 -8.97 8.26 -20.09
CA VAL A 637 -9.58 7.03 -20.63
C VAL A 637 -10.69 6.59 -19.69
N SER A 638 -11.87 6.37 -20.24
CA SER A 638 -13.00 5.78 -19.53
C SER A 638 -13.69 4.77 -20.43
N ASP A 639 -14.30 3.78 -19.81
CA ASP A 639 -15.36 2.99 -20.43
C ASP A 639 -16.61 3.84 -20.60
N TYR A 640 -17.37 3.54 -21.60
CA TYR A 640 -18.72 4.08 -21.81
C TYR A 640 -19.60 3.01 -22.45
N SER A 641 -20.84 3.04 -22.01
CA SER A 641 -21.85 2.10 -22.50
C SER A 641 -22.91 2.86 -23.30
N PHE A 642 -23.42 2.21 -24.34
CA PHE A 642 -24.52 2.70 -25.17
C PHE A 642 -25.35 1.56 -25.73
N HIS A 643 -26.63 1.77 -25.85
CA HIS A 643 -27.54 0.80 -26.47
C HIS A 643 -27.62 1.01 -27.97
N LYS A 644 -27.48 -0.04 -28.76
CA LYS A 644 -27.57 -0.02 -30.21
C LYS A 644 -27.99 -1.38 -30.75
N ASP A 645 -28.96 -1.37 -31.67
CA ASP A 645 -29.45 -2.57 -32.38
C ASP A 645 -29.89 -3.72 -31.43
N GLY A 646 -30.50 -3.38 -30.26
CA GLY A 646 -30.94 -4.35 -29.27
C GLY A 646 -29.82 -4.92 -28.38
N VAL A 647 -28.61 -4.36 -28.43
CA VAL A 647 -27.44 -4.81 -27.68
C VAL A 647 -26.82 -3.66 -26.89
N LEU A 648 -26.46 -3.89 -25.66
CA LEU A 648 -25.66 -2.97 -24.86
C LEU A 648 -24.16 -3.16 -25.17
N HIS A 649 -23.58 -2.12 -25.76
CA HIS A 649 -22.16 -2.04 -26.07
C HIS A 649 -21.40 -1.37 -24.95
N THR A 650 -20.25 -1.89 -24.56
CA THR A 650 -19.28 -1.22 -23.69
C THR A 650 -17.92 -1.17 -24.39
N THR A 651 -17.34 0.01 -24.49
CA THR A 651 -16.02 0.25 -25.07
C THR A 651 -15.29 1.37 -24.36
N TYR A 652 -14.12 1.79 -24.85
CA TYR A 652 -13.22 2.73 -24.17
C TYR A 652 -12.88 3.91 -25.04
N GLY A 653 -12.63 5.08 -24.43
CA GLY A 653 -12.26 6.29 -25.16
C GLY A 653 -11.52 7.33 -24.30
N ASN A 654 -10.68 8.17 -24.93
CA ASN A 654 -10.00 9.32 -24.33
C ASN A 654 -10.83 10.60 -24.46
N PHE A 655 -12.03 10.66 -23.92
CA PHE A 655 -12.93 11.79 -24.12
C PHE A 655 -13.53 12.35 -22.83
N VAL A 656 -12.98 12.00 -21.69
CA VAL A 656 -13.49 12.47 -20.40
C VAL A 656 -12.62 13.59 -19.86
N HIS A 657 -13.24 14.71 -19.55
CA HIS A 657 -12.69 15.73 -18.68
C HIS A 657 -13.03 15.37 -17.25
N SER A 658 -12.02 15.16 -16.44
CA SER A 658 -12.20 14.88 -15.00
C SER A 658 -11.60 15.98 -14.16
N LYS A 659 -12.25 16.32 -13.07
CA LYS A 659 -11.77 17.19 -12.00
C LYS A 659 -12.09 16.55 -10.66
N GLU A 660 -11.08 16.42 -9.83
CA GLU A 660 -11.23 15.80 -8.51
C GLU A 660 -10.58 16.70 -7.46
N THR A 661 -11.35 17.07 -6.45
CA THR A 661 -10.83 17.75 -5.25
C THR A 661 -10.90 16.78 -4.08
N SER A 662 -9.78 16.50 -3.45
CA SER A 662 -9.70 15.53 -2.37
C SER A 662 -9.11 16.15 -1.11
N LEU A 663 -9.68 15.78 0.04
CA LEU A 663 -9.11 16.01 1.35
C LEU A 663 -8.81 14.66 2.00
N SER A 664 -7.52 14.37 2.16
CA SER A 664 -7.05 13.16 2.83
C SER A 664 -6.52 13.51 4.22
N GLY A 665 -6.84 12.69 5.20
CA GLY A 665 -6.40 12.86 6.58
C GLY A 665 -5.87 11.56 7.17
N TYR A 666 -4.75 11.67 7.87
CA TYR A 666 -4.14 10.59 8.62
C TYR A 666 -3.91 11.03 10.05
N VAL A 667 -4.32 10.22 11.02
CA VAL A 667 -4.11 10.43 12.44
C VAL A 667 -3.57 9.16 13.07
N ASN A 668 -2.47 9.27 13.80
CA ASN A 668 -1.99 8.24 14.71
C ASN A 668 -1.82 8.85 16.10
N TRP A 669 -2.60 8.39 17.05
CA TRP A 669 -2.67 8.95 18.38
C TRP A 669 -2.49 7.88 19.45
N THR A 670 -1.39 7.98 20.21
CA THR A 670 -1.20 7.21 21.45
C THR A 670 -1.97 7.88 22.57
N MET A 671 -3.21 7.43 22.79
CA MET A 671 -4.16 8.03 23.76
C MET A 671 -3.67 7.83 25.20
N PHE A 672 -3.36 6.58 25.53
CA PHE A 672 -2.88 6.16 26.85
C PHE A 672 -1.75 5.15 26.68
N LYS A 673 -1.13 4.75 27.80
CA LYS A 673 -0.12 3.67 27.78
C LYS A 673 -0.80 2.37 27.30
N GLY A 674 -0.29 1.81 26.21
CA GLY A 674 -0.83 0.59 25.60
C GLY A 674 -2.09 0.78 24.74
N THR A 675 -2.63 2.01 24.61
CA THR A 675 -3.79 2.31 23.76
C THR A 675 -3.40 3.25 22.65
N SER A 676 -3.63 2.84 21.41
CA SER A 676 -3.40 3.69 20.24
C SER A 676 -4.60 3.69 19.30
N LEU A 677 -4.93 4.87 18.77
CA LEU A 677 -5.93 5.09 17.72
C LEU A 677 -5.20 5.40 16.41
N PHE A 678 -5.58 4.71 15.40
CA PHE A 678 -5.23 5.00 14.01
C PHE A 678 -6.50 5.37 13.25
N MET A 679 -6.44 6.40 12.42
CA MET A 679 -7.52 6.77 11.51
C MET A 679 -6.94 7.26 10.18
N ASN A 680 -7.54 6.82 9.10
CA ASN A 680 -7.29 7.30 7.75
C ASN A 680 -8.63 7.67 7.12
N MET A 681 -8.71 8.84 6.51
CA MET A 681 -9.91 9.32 5.82
C MET A 681 -9.53 9.94 4.48
N ASN A 682 -10.41 9.80 3.52
CA ASN A 682 -10.35 10.49 2.24
C ASN A 682 -11.78 10.92 1.87
N VAL A 683 -11.95 12.19 1.54
CA VAL A 683 -13.18 12.75 0.99
C VAL A 683 -12.82 13.35 -0.35
N THR A 684 -13.50 12.95 -1.41
CA THR A 684 -13.25 13.41 -2.78
C THR A 684 -14.56 13.92 -3.38
N TYR A 685 -14.51 15.10 -3.93
CA TYR A 685 -15.53 15.59 -4.87
C TYR A 685 -15.01 15.35 -6.27
N SER A 686 -15.74 14.59 -7.06
CA SER A 686 -15.42 14.25 -8.45
C SER A 686 -16.42 14.89 -9.40
N ASP A 687 -15.93 15.36 -10.54
CA ASP A 687 -16.68 15.95 -11.63
C ASP A 687 -16.16 15.37 -12.94
N TYR A 688 -17.02 14.65 -13.66
CA TYR A 688 -16.69 13.96 -14.91
C TYR A 688 -17.61 14.46 -16.02
N LYS A 689 -17.03 14.96 -17.10
CA LYS A 689 -17.76 15.42 -18.26
C LYS A 689 -17.22 14.79 -19.54
N SER A 690 -18.08 14.13 -20.29
CA SER A 690 -17.78 13.67 -21.65
C SER A 690 -17.93 14.83 -22.65
N TYR A 691 -16.95 15.01 -23.53
CA TYR A 691 -17.10 15.94 -24.66
C TYR A 691 -17.59 15.23 -25.93
N LYS A 692 -17.77 13.91 -25.90
CA LYS A 692 -18.28 13.09 -27.00
C LYS A 692 -19.80 12.87 -26.89
N THR A 693 -20.29 12.54 -25.69
CA THR A 693 -21.67 12.13 -25.41
C THR A 693 -22.46 13.19 -24.64
N ASN A 694 -21.85 14.32 -24.32
CA ASN A 694 -22.42 15.42 -23.52
C ASN A 694 -22.91 15.03 -22.13
N GLU A 695 -22.53 13.84 -21.63
CA GLU A 695 -22.85 13.37 -20.30
C GLU A 695 -22.00 14.07 -19.24
N HIS A 696 -22.59 14.32 -18.08
CA HIS A 696 -21.96 14.99 -16.96
C HIS A 696 -22.43 14.41 -15.63
N ASP A 697 -21.52 13.87 -14.86
CA ASP A 697 -21.78 13.34 -13.53
C ASP A 697 -20.83 13.94 -12.51
N SER A 698 -21.35 14.27 -11.34
CA SER A 698 -20.54 14.77 -10.23
C SER A 698 -21.07 14.29 -8.89
N GLY A 699 -20.20 14.26 -7.89
CA GLY A 699 -20.60 13.88 -6.56
C GLY A 699 -19.47 13.70 -5.56
N PHE A 700 -19.86 13.45 -4.32
CA PHE A 700 -18.93 13.16 -3.23
C PHE A 700 -18.76 11.66 -3.05
N GLY A 701 -17.51 11.25 -2.89
CA GLY A 701 -17.11 9.95 -2.36
C GLY A 701 -16.30 10.12 -1.09
N SER A 702 -16.44 9.23 -0.14
CA SER A 702 -15.58 9.20 1.03
C SER A 702 -15.19 7.78 1.40
N PHE A 703 -14.00 7.64 1.95
CA PHE A 703 -13.54 6.42 2.58
C PHE A 703 -12.96 6.76 3.96
N ILE A 704 -13.39 6.04 4.98
CA ILE A 704 -12.88 6.17 6.35
C ILE A 704 -12.50 4.79 6.85
N PHE A 705 -11.31 4.68 7.42
CA PHE A 705 -10.84 3.51 8.14
C PHE A 705 -10.27 3.92 9.49
N GLY A 706 -10.60 3.19 10.54
CA GLY A 706 -10.06 3.37 11.87
C GLY A 706 -9.72 2.06 12.56
N SER A 707 -8.74 2.10 13.46
CA SER A 707 -8.35 0.97 14.29
C SER A 707 -7.95 1.44 15.68
N ILE A 708 -8.49 0.81 16.71
CA ILE A 708 -8.10 0.99 18.10
C ILE A 708 -7.35 -0.27 18.52
N ARG A 709 -6.12 -0.10 18.99
CA ARG A 709 -5.32 -1.16 19.57
C ARG A 709 -5.17 -0.96 21.06
N GLN A 710 -5.32 -2.05 21.81
CA GLN A 710 -5.14 -2.12 23.25
C GLN A 710 -4.17 -3.24 23.61
N ASP A 711 -3.07 -2.89 24.28
CA ASP A 711 -2.20 -3.88 24.91
C ASP A 711 -2.84 -4.33 26.24
N LEU A 712 -3.02 -5.64 26.40
CA LEU A 712 -3.63 -6.28 27.55
C LEU A 712 -2.59 -7.03 28.39
N PRO A 713 -2.90 -7.45 29.64
CA PRO A 713 -2.03 -8.35 30.41
C PRO A 713 -1.65 -9.60 29.62
N TRP A 714 -0.63 -10.30 30.08
CA TRP A 714 -0.11 -11.58 29.50
C TRP A 714 0.36 -11.48 28.04
N LYS A 715 0.86 -10.32 27.61
CA LYS A 715 1.28 -10.04 26.22
C LYS A 715 0.16 -10.22 25.18
N LEU A 716 -1.10 -10.11 25.59
CA LEU A 716 -2.24 -10.08 24.69
C LEU A 716 -2.34 -8.69 24.03
N LYS A 717 -2.70 -8.66 22.74
CA LYS A 717 -2.97 -7.44 21.98
C LYS A 717 -4.33 -7.58 21.32
N LEU A 718 -5.26 -6.71 21.70
CA LEU A 718 -6.58 -6.60 21.08
C LEU A 718 -6.55 -5.46 20.07
N SER A 719 -7.05 -5.71 18.88
CA SER A 719 -7.27 -4.70 17.86
C SER A 719 -8.72 -4.75 17.40
N LEU A 720 -9.39 -3.61 17.42
CA LEU A 720 -10.71 -3.41 16.82
C LEU A 720 -10.53 -2.50 15.62
N HIS A 721 -11.06 -2.88 14.48
CA HIS A 721 -10.95 -2.08 13.27
C HIS A 721 -12.29 -2.01 12.55
N GLY A 722 -12.48 -0.92 11.83
CA GLY A 722 -13.68 -0.72 11.03
C GLY A 722 -13.50 0.42 10.05
N GLY A 723 -14.32 0.41 9.03
CA GLY A 723 -14.28 1.44 8.01
C GLY A 723 -15.43 1.30 7.03
N GLY A 724 -15.42 2.16 6.04
CA GLY A 724 -16.41 2.14 4.98
C GLY A 724 -16.22 3.25 3.97
N SER A 725 -17.01 3.16 2.91
CA SER A 725 -17.10 4.13 1.84
C SER A 725 -18.54 4.59 1.70
N THR A 726 -18.77 5.85 1.32
CA THR A 726 -20.12 6.39 1.01
C THR A 726 -20.55 6.04 -0.41
N GLY A 727 -19.89 5.47 -1.21
CA GLY A 727 -20.19 5.30 -2.62
C GLY A 727 -19.30 6.18 -3.49
N SER A 728 -19.40 6.00 -4.78
CA SER A 728 -18.60 6.71 -5.78
C SER A 728 -19.45 7.11 -6.98
N VAL A 729 -19.02 8.16 -7.65
CA VAL A 729 -19.60 8.65 -8.90
C VAL A 729 -18.54 8.56 -9.99
N TRP A 730 -18.91 8.05 -11.13
CA TRP A 730 -18.15 8.02 -12.37
C TRP A 730 -19.05 8.51 -13.51
N LEU A 731 -18.46 8.76 -14.67
CA LEU A 731 -19.27 9.02 -15.85
C LEU A 731 -20.24 7.86 -16.07
N GLN A 732 -21.55 8.16 -16.21
CA GLN A 732 -22.67 7.21 -16.38
C GLN A 732 -22.93 6.30 -15.16
N THR A 733 -22.07 6.22 -14.14
CA THR A 733 -22.22 5.19 -13.10
C THR A 733 -22.17 5.77 -11.68
N LYS A 734 -23.12 5.35 -10.84
CA LYS A 734 -23.15 5.63 -9.39
C LYS A 734 -23.20 4.33 -8.61
N SER A 735 -22.37 4.21 -7.57
CA SER A 735 -22.39 3.06 -6.68
C SER A 735 -22.72 3.47 -5.25
N ASN A 736 -23.33 2.54 -4.49
CA ASN A 736 -23.56 2.77 -3.05
C ASN A 736 -22.28 2.49 -2.24
N GLY A 737 -22.26 3.03 -1.02
CA GLY A 737 -21.23 2.74 -0.05
C GLY A 737 -21.31 1.33 0.55
N TYR A 738 -20.24 0.97 1.24
CA TYR A 738 -20.13 -0.25 2.04
C TYR A 738 -19.42 0.05 3.36
N TYR A 739 -19.53 -0.86 4.30
CA TYR A 739 -18.78 -0.82 5.55
C TYR A 739 -18.27 -2.22 5.91
N PHE A 740 -17.19 -2.23 6.68
CA PHE A 740 -16.60 -3.44 7.23
C PHE A 740 -16.11 -3.18 8.66
N TYR A 741 -15.97 -4.23 9.42
CA TYR A 741 -15.43 -4.20 10.77
C TYR A 741 -14.89 -5.58 11.13
N GLY A 742 -13.97 -5.58 12.09
CA GLY A 742 -13.38 -6.80 12.58
C GLY A 742 -12.66 -6.60 13.91
N LEU A 743 -12.30 -7.72 14.49
CA LEU A 743 -11.45 -7.78 15.67
C LEU A 743 -10.30 -8.76 15.44
N SER A 744 -9.19 -8.50 16.11
CA SER A 744 -8.04 -9.37 16.15
C SER A 744 -7.51 -9.46 17.57
N LEU A 745 -7.20 -10.67 18.01
CA LEU A 745 -6.59 -10.97 19.30
C LEU A 745 -5.30 -11.76 19.04
N SER A 746 -4.16 -11.23 19.46
CA SER A 746 -2.88 -11.91 19.27
C SER A 746 -2.12 -12.04 20.58
N ARG A 747 -1.32 -13.10 20.69
CA ARG A 747 -0.42 -13.35 21.81
C ARG A 747 0.90 -13.97 21.34
N SER A 748 2.00 -13.44 21.90
CA SER A 748 3.33 -14.00 21.69
C SER A 748 3.72 -14.87 22.87
N PHE A 749 4.41 -15.98 22.56
CA PHE A 749 4.87 -17.00 23.49
C PHE A 749 6.36 -17.28 23.28
N LEU A 750 6.95 -17.98 24.19
CA LEU A 750 8.36 -18.37 24.23
C LEU A 750 9.31 -17.19 24.45
N LYS A 751 10.59 -17.53 24.65
CA LYS A 751 11.66 -16.52 24.78
C LYS A 751 11.81 -15.76 23.46
N GLU A 752 12.01 -14.43 23.53
CA GLU A 752 12.15 -13.55 22.38
C GLU A 752 10.90 -13.52 21.46
N ASP A 753 9.71 -13.84 22.02
CA ASP A 753 8.43 -13.85 21.30
C ASP A 753 8.46 -14.68 20.00
N ARG A 754 9.13 -15.86 20.05
CA ARG A 754 9.36 -16.71 18.87
C ARG A 754 8.10 -17.35 18.31
N LEU A 755 7.10 -17.63 19.13
CA LEU A 755 5.82 -18.20 18.72
C LEU A 755 4.73 -17.15 18.87
N ARG A 756 3.98 -16.90 17.80
CA ARG A 756 2.82 -16.02 17.83
C ARG A 756 1.57 -16.74 17.35
N MET A 757 0.50 -16.55 18.09
CA MET A 757 -0.86 -16.98 17.73
C MET A 757 -1.73 -15.75 17.52
N THR A 758 -2.55 -15.75 16.48
CA THR A 758 -3.48 -14.67 16.15
C THR A 758 -4.84 -15.27 15.83
N PHE A 759 -5.88 -14.71 16.41
CA PHE A 759 -7.27 -15.00 16.07
C PHE A 759 -7.89 -13.73 15.51
N SER A 760 -8.55 -13.80 14.36
CA SER A 760 -9.24 -12.67 13.76
C SER A 760 -10.65 -13.05 13.31
N SER A 761 -11.58 -12.11 13.34
CA SER A 761 -12.96 -12.29 12.92
C SER A 761 -13.55 -10.99 12.40
N GLY A 762 -14.42 -11.09 11.41
CA GLY A 762 -15.20 -9.97 10.89
C GLY A 762 -16.57 -10.42 10.35
N GLY A 763 -17.43 -9.46 10.05
CA GLY A 763 -18.76 -9.72 9.49
C GLY A 763 -19.76 -10.35 10.48
N PHE A 764 -19.46 -10.41 11.78
CA PHE A 764 -20.25 -11.15 12.77
C PHE A 764 -21.54 -10.46 13.21
N ILE A 765 -21.69 -9.12 13.06
CA ILE A 765 -22.93 -8.39 13.36
C ILE A 765 -23.83 -8.41 12.13
N LYS A 766 -23.30 -8.10 10.94
CA LYS A 766 -24.03 -8.11 9.68
C LYS A 766 -23.25 -8.93 8.65
N ARG A 767 -23.73 -10.15 8.47
CA ARG A 767 -23.05 -11.18 7.70
C ARG A 767 -22.93 -10.84 6.22
N TYR A 768 -23.97 -10.25 5.62
CA TYR A 768 -24.02 -10.03 4.17
C TYR A 768 -23.75 -8.56 3.82
N MET A 769 -22.89 -8.36 2.84
CA MET A 769 -22.70 -7.07 2.18
C MET A 769 -23.56 -7.04 0.91
N LYS A 770 -24.25 -5.93 0.71
CA LYS A 770 -24.99 -5.63 -0.51
C LYS A 770 -24.31 -4.46 -1.20
N GLN A 771 -23.93 -4.66 -2.43
CA GLN A 771 -23.40 -3.62 -3.31
C GLN A 771 -24.44 -3.32 -4.39
N ARG A 772 -24.68 -2.04 -4.64
CA ARG A 772 -25.53 -1.53 -5.71
C ARG A 772 -24.71 -0.65 -6.61
N SER A 773 -24.80 -0.87 -7.90
CA SER A 773 -24.25 0.00 -8.93
C SER A 773 -25.36 0.31 -9.93
N GLU A 774 -25.43 1.54 -10.37
CA GLU A 774 -26.42 2.02 -11.30
C GLU A 774 -25.71 2.80 -12.42
N THR A 775 -25.84 2.31 -13.65
CA THR A 775 -25.35 2.95 -14.87
C THR A 775 -26.57 3.48 -15.64
N TYR A 776 -26.52 4.73 -16.06
CA TYR A 776 -27.64 5.36 -16.73
C TYR A 776 -27.17 6.34 -17.81
N THR A 777 -27.98 6.39 -18.89
CA THR A 777 -27.83 7.30 -20.02
C THR A 777 -29.23 7.78 -20.45
N GLU A 778 -29.31 8.52 -21.53
CA GLU A 778 -30.59 8.93 -22.13
C GLU A 778 -31.37 7.72 -22.71
N THR A 779 -30.69 6.61 -23.07
CA THR A 779 -31.29 5.48 -23.78
C THR A 779 -31.51 4.24 -22.92
N PHE A 780 -30.82 4.12 -21.78
CA PHE A 780 -30.95 2.97 -20.89
C PHE A 780 -30.59 3.27 -19.44
N ARG A 781 -31.06 2.41 -18.56
CA ARG A 781 -30.64 2.33 -17.15
C ARG A 781 -30.31 0.87 -16.79
N GLN A 782 -29.16 0.66 -16.19
CA GLN A 782 -28.75 -0.65 -15.68
C GLN A 782 -28.55 -0.59 -14.17
N LEU A 783 -29.24 -1.44 -13.43
CA LEU A 783 -29.10 -1.60 -11.99
C LEU A 783 -28.48 -2.96 -11.66
N SER A 784 -27.35 -2.96 -11.02
CA SER A 784 -26.65 -4.16 -10.54
C SER A 784 -26.69 -4.23 -9.01
N LEU A 785 -27.16 -5.36 -8.47
CA LEU A 785 -27.19 -5.66 -7.04
C LEU A 785 -26.40 -6.92 -6.77
N THR A 786 -25.36 -6.85 -5.98
CA THR A 786 -24.54 -8.00 -5.57
C THR A 786 -24.63 -8.21 -4.07
N LYS A 787 -24.79 -9.47 -3.64
CA LYS A 787 -24.80 -9.85 -2.21
C LYS A 787 -23.73 -10.91 -1.96
N SER A 788 -22.79 -10.61 -1.06
CA SER A 788 -21.70 -11.50 -0.66
C SER A 788 -21.65 -11.75 0.84
N ASP A 789 -21.20 -12.94 1.24
CA ASP A 789 -20.95 -13.31 2.63
C ASP A 789 -19.66 -12.65 3.14
N ARG A 790 -19.70 -12.04 4.33
CA ARG A 790 -18.55 -11.35 4.95
C ARG A 790 -18.15 -11.94 6.29
N LEU A 791 -18.85 -12.97 6.76
CA LEU A 791 -18.48 -13.62 8.00
C LEU A 791 -17.21 -14.45 7.79
N TYR A 792 -16.18 -14.13 8.55
CA TYR A 792 -14.98 -14.95 8.60
C TYR A 792 -14.44 -15.10 10.02
N PHE A 793 -13.79 -16.21 10.24
CA PHE A 793 -12.92 -16.50 11.38
C PHE A 793 -11.59 -17.00 10.83
N SER A 794 -10.49 -16.56 11.42
CA SER A 794 -9.17 -17.05 11.07
C SER A 794 -8.31 -17.29 12.30
N PHE A 795 -7.44 -18.30 12.22
CA PHE A 795 -6.44 -18.61 13.22
C PHE A 795 -5.08 -18.74 12.55
N GLY A 796 -4.14 -17.90 12.99
CA GLY A 796 -2.78 -17.83 12.48
C GLY A 796 -1.77 -18.30 13.51
N LEU A 797 -0.77 -19.06 13.05
CA LEU A 797 0.39 -19.53 13.81
C LEU A 797 1.67 -19.13 13.07
N SER A 798 2.61 -18.49 13.76
CA SER A 798 3.92 -18.13 13.22
C SER A 798 5.02 -18.49 14.20
N TYR A 799 6.09 -19.13 13.71
CA TYR A 799 7.23 -19.54 14.54
C TYR A 799 8.55 -19.06 13.94
N ARG A 800 9.38 -18.38 14.73
CA ARG A 800 10.68 -17.85 14.29
C ARG A 800 11.83 -18.72 14.79
N LEU A 801 12.64 -19.20 13.86
CA LEU A 801 13.89 -19.93 14.07
C LEU A 801 15.09 -19.01 13.77
N GLY A 802 16.16 -19.14 14.56
CA GLY A 802 17.38 -18.35 14.38
C GLY A 802 17.25 -16.91 14.84
N SER A 803 18.32 -16.18 14.76
CA SER A 803 18.40 -14.73 14.93
C SER A 803 19.44 -14.16 13.96
N LEU A 804 19.03 -13.21 13.15
CA LEU A 804 19.92 -12.52 12.23
C LEU A 804 20.30 -11.18 12.83
N LYS A 805 21.59 -10.95 13.05
CA LYS A 805 22.15 -9.67 13.51
C LYS A 805 22.79 -8.91 12.34
N ALA A 806 22.30 -9.11 11.14
CA ALA A 806 22.92 -8.71 9.91
C ALA A 806 22.20 -7.58 9.22
N VAL A 807 22.95 -6.84 8.40
CA VAL A 807 22.52 -5.68 7.66
C VAL A 807 22.59 -5.96 6.16
N VAL A 808 21.48 -5.80 5.47
CA VAL A 808 21.40 -5.95 4.01
C VAL A 808 21.80 -4.65 3.33
N LYS A 809 22.85 -4.70 2.51
CA LYS A 809 23.16 -3.63 1.57
C LYS A 809 22.55 -3.94 0.21
N LYS A 810 21.96 -2.93 -0.43
CA LYS A 810 21.33 -3.01 -1.75
C LYS A 810 21.62 -1.78 -2.58
N VAL A 811 21.46 -1.93 -3.90
CA VAL A 811 21.57 -0.85 -4.89
C VAL A 811 20.52 0.22 -4.63
N GLU A 812 20.87 1.50 -4.78
CA GLU A 812 19.97 2.62 -4.45
C GLU A 812 18.77 2.79 -5.38
N ARG A 813 18.76 2.10 -6.52
CA ARG A 813 17.66 2.07 -7.46
C ARG A 813 17.46 0.66 -8.00
N SER A 814 16.20 0.25 -8.14
CA SER A 814 15.78 -0.90 -8.95
C SER A 814 14.63 -0.47 -9.86
N ILE A 815 14.46 -1.21 -10.96
CA ILE A 815 13.41 -0.95 -11.94
C ILE A 815 12.06 -1.33 -11.39
N GLU A 816 11.09 -0.42 -11.49
CA GLU A 816 9.68 -0.67 -11.32
C GLU A 816 8.91 0.01 -12.44
N ASN A 817 7.99 -0.70 -13.07
CA ASN A 817 7.14 -0.19 -14.14
C ASN A 817 5.69 -0.19 -13.65
N SER A 818 5.14 1.00 -13.44
CA SER A 818 3.79 1.21 -12.92
C SER A 818 2.96 2.16 -13.81
N ASP A 819 3.36 2.27 -15.08
CA ASP A 819 2.77 3.18 -16.07
C ASP A 819 1.56 2.60 -16.82
N VAL A 820 1.15 1.38 -16.49
CA VAL A 820 0.02 0.69 -17.13
C VAL A 820 -1.19 0.67 -16.21
N MET A 821 -2.34 1.06 -16.73
CA MET A 821 -3.61 0.91 -16.04
C MET A 821 -3.89 -0.56 -15.72
N GLN A 822 -4.35 -0.85 -14.52
CA GLN A 822 -4.78 -2.21 -14.17
C GLN A 822 -6.06 -2.54 -14.93
N GLY A 823 -6.08 -3.69 -15.63
CA GLY A 823 -7.26 -4.16 -16.36
C GLY A 823 -8.39 -4.49 -15.42
N GLY A 824 -9.54 -3.85 -15.59
CA GLY A 824 -10.79 -4.34 -15.05
C GLY A 824 -11.19 -5.59 -15.83
N GLY A 825 -11.04 -6.79 -15.26
CA GLY A 825 -11.76 -7.95 -15.76
C GLY A 825 -13.27 -7.70 -15.66
N GLY A 826 -13.99 -8.07 -16.68
CA GLY A 826 -15.39 -7.75 -16.94
C GLY A 826 -16.30 -7.58 -15.72
N SER A 827 -17.11 -6.55 -15.73
CA SER A 827 -18.22 -6.23 -14.82
C SER A 827 -17.90 -5.98 -13.34
N GLN A 828 -16.84 -5.21 -13.02
CA GLN A 828 -16.81 -4.47 -11.76
C GLN A 828 -16.54 -2.99 -12.07
N GLY A 829 -17.55 -2.31 -12.51
CA GLY A 829 -17.61 -0.86 -12.41
C GLY A 829 -17.37 -0.44 -10.97
N ALA A 830 -16.49 0.53 -10.79
CA ALA A 830 -16.22 1.24 -9.54
C ALA A 830 -15.39 0.50 -8.48
N SER A 831 -14.07 0.41 -8.66
CA SER A 831 -13.15 0.45 -7.52
C SER A 831 -11.75 0.94 -7.87
N GLN A 832 -11.63 2.06 -8.61
CA GLN A 832 -10.39 2.85 -8.62
C GLN A 832 -10.42 4.00 -7.61
N GLY A 833 -11.01 3.77 -6.47
CA GLY A 833 -10.92 4.64 -5.32
C GLY A 833 -10.72 3.77 -4.09
N GLY A 834 -9.49 3.29 -3.84
CA GLY A 834 -9.23 2.60 -2.59
C GLY A 834 -8.74 1.16 -2.69
N GLN A 835 -7.76 0.85 -3.54
CA GLN A 835 -6.85 -0.25 -3.26
C GLN A 835 -5.87 0.17 -2.16
N GLY A 836 -6.40 0.50 -1.01
CA GLY A 836 -5.74 0.62 0.27
C GLY A 836 -6.34 -0.37 1.23
N GLY A 837 -5.77 -1.55 1.30
CA GLY A 837 -6.07 -2.44 2.41
C GLY A 837 -7.03 -3.58 2.09
N GLY A 838 -6.50 -4.74 1.87
CA GLY A 838 -7.26 -5.97 1.86
C GLY A 838 -6.58 -7.19 1.24
N GLN A 839 -5.24 -7.25 1.22
CA GLN A 839 -4.54 -8.52 1.23
C GLN A 839 -4.02 -8.79 2.65
N GLY A 840 -4.94 -8.87 3.56
CA GLY A 840 -4.81 -9.41 4.89
C GLY A 840 -5.76 -10.56 5.02
N GLY A 841 -5.24 -11.77 4.85
CA GLY A 841 -5.81 -12.99 5.38
C GLY A 841 -7.21 -13.38 4.92
N MET A 842 -7.29 -14.08 3.84
CA MET A 842 -8.07 -15.31 3.80
C MET A 842 -7.15 -16.48 3.66
#